data_cfb86da0bd8bf6d78e6d4595b467d6da
#
_entry.id   cfb86da0bd8bf6d78e6d4595b467d6da
#
_cell.length_a   1.000
_cell.length_b   1.000
_cell.length_c   1.000
_cell.angle_alpha   90.00
_cell.angle_beta   90.00
_cell.angle_gamma   90.00
#
_symmetry.space_group_name_H-M   'P 1'
#
loop_
_entity.id
_entity.type
_entity.pdbx_description
1 polymer ?
#
loop_
_entity_poly.entity_id
_entity_poly.type
_entity_poly.pdbx_seq_one_letter_code
_entity_poly.pdbx_strand_id
1 'polypeptide(L)'
;MKRKILCVLLCVCMCVGMFAMSGCGKKDKEASGSQPDAFVVMIDQPDGLFNPFFYTAAADGTVVSMTQISMLGANYNNSKKEVEVAYGEDQAVVTKDYKIVENADGTISYLFVLKNGIKFSDGHPLTMEDVLFNYYVYLDPVYTGSNTLYSTKIQGLQAYRTQIPNAGSNSNDQIAKSAANAAETRLKELLNLYNSLMKSAKDGTVTVQMMKDAIKSCNPSSGYKSAIYSDPSKVSAEEARAQLLKDYEHALELFKEELGSDYNTAKESYTDEPYKSHSEFKDEVFRFMFYEGQVQVEYAEGADGKEDRTKIKKMTPMYDTSSITSKEKAIEYVYNVNVNESFHVVLTMWGTSTKLMSEYTGKATEVILNSKKKGDGLAVPNISGLVSLGHSDRAGETITIGDKSYKVATAHNADGTVKNSNEYDVLEITIEKVDPKAIWNFAITVAPQHYYGKGAKTGVDIENNQFGVDYASFDFMKSVVQSSRNNKLPMGAGPYKATDRKNADSPAESAFFSNNVVYFKRNSNFKTVGSKLENAKIEKLRYQVVPSSDAIANLEAGKVHYITPALTNDNFNKLDKLKSKGMVTLTTDQLGYGYIGVNASKITDINLRKAIMCAMNTSLALDYYRAGTASQIYWPMSMVSWAYPDGADAKDNGKDYPAVGKFDEETARSLVQQYMNKANVSAGDSKLKVQFTIAGSSLTDHPTYKVFRDAAALLNSMGWQVEVVCDAQALTKINTGSLAVWAAAWSSALDPDLYQVYHKNSTATSTLAWGYKHLNSNGTAEERQLLTKLSTLIEDARSTNDQEERADMYQEAMGYILDLAIELPVYQRSVLYAYNSKVIKTSSLPKDINPYSSPLDRIWEVEFAG
;
A
#
# COMPACT_ATOMS: atom_id res chain seq x y z
N MET A 1 58.54 6.94 -17.17
CA MET A 1 58.52 5.54 -16.69
C MET A 1 58.04 5.40 -15.22
N LYS A 2 58.30 6.40 -14.33
CA LYS A 2 57.88 6.30 -12.90
C LYS A 2 56.33 6.49 -12.63
N ARG A 3 55.57 7.10 -13.53
CA ARG A 3 54.11 7.28 -13.36
C ARG A 3 53.26 6.06 -13.80
N LYS A 4 53.81 5.21 -14.66
CA LYS A 4 53.07 3.96 -15.08
C LYS A 4 53.23 2.82 -14.07
N ILE A 5 54.25 2.83 -13.25
CA ILE A 5 54.47 1.81 -12.21
C ILE A 5 53.54 2.09 -10.99
N LEU A 6 53.23 3.36 -10.72
CA LEU A 6 52.33 3.72 -9.61
C LEU A 6 50.86 3.35 -9.89
N CYS A 7 50.42 3.46 -11.16
CA CYS A 7 49.05 3.02 -11.54
C CYS A 7 48.88 1.51 -11.53
N VAL A 8 49.92 0.74 -11.86
CA VAL A 8 49.86 -0.73 -11.81
C VAL A 8 49.89 -1.24 -10.37
N LEU A 9 50.62 -0.54 -9.46
CA LEU A 9 50.60 -0.90 -8.02
C LEU A 9 49.26 -0.53 -7.35
N LEU A 10 48.58 0.56 -7.74
CA LEU A 10 47.25 0.89 -7.23
C LEU A 10 46.17 -0.08 -7.75
N CYS A 11 46.22 -0.54 -8.98
CA CYS A 11 45.33 -1.55 -9.53
C CYS A 11 45.54 -2.91 -8.88
N VAL A 12 46.77 -3.29 -8.56
CA VAL A 12 47.06 -4.55 -7.85
C VAL A 12 46.63 -4.48 -6.38
N CYS A 13 46.71 -3.31 -5.72
CA CYS A 13 46.19 -3.14 -4.36
C CYS A 13 44.64 -3.14 -4.30
N MET A 14 43.93 -2.64 -5.32
CA MET A 14 42.47 -2.74 -5.40
C MET A 14 42.00 -4.14 -5.74
N CYS A 15 42.73 -4.88 -6.60
CA CYS A 15 42.41 -6.29 -6.88
C CYS A 15 42.69 -7.21 -5.68
N VAL A 16 43.71 -6.92 -4.86
CA VAL A 16 43.97 -7.69 -3.63
C VAL A 16 42.96 -7.39 -2.53
N GLY A 17 42.42 -6.15 -2.49
CA GLY A 17 41.35 -5.78 -1.56
C GLY A 17 40.00 -6.45 -1.86
N MET A 18 39.67 -6.72 -3.12
CA MET A 18 38.47 -7.46 -3.53
C MET A 18 38.63 -8.99 -3.38
N PHE A 19 39.86 -9.52 -3.43
CA PHE A 19 40.11 -10.96 -3.18
C PHE A 19 40.23 -11.31 -1.70
N ALA A 20 40.37 -10.33 -0.79
CA ALA A 20 40.44 -10.59 0.65
C ALA A 20 39.06 -10.71 1.32
N MET A 21 37.96 -10.45 0.60
CA MET A 21 36.60 -10.72 1.07
C MET A 21 35.99 -12.02 0.46
N SER A 22 36.70 -12.68 -0.45
CA SER A 22 36.28 -13.97 -1.06
C SER A 22 37.30 -15.07 -0.80
N GLY A 23 37.76 -15.24 0.44
CA GLY A 23 38.80 -16.22 0.66
C GLY A 23 38.98 -16.63 2.10
N CYS A 24 38.00 -17.30 2.66
CA CYS A 24 38.23 -18.36 3.62
C CYS A 24 37.35 -19.56 3.30
N GLY A 25 37.54 -20.12 2.11
CA GLY A 25 37.11 -21.45 1.76
C GLY A 25 38.19 -22.43 2.21
N LYS A 26 38.32 -22.67 3.53
CA LYS A 26 38.66 -24.01 3.95
C LYS A 26 37.53 -24.89 3.43
N LYS A 27 37.88 -25.92 2.65
CA LYS A 27 37.07 -27.13 2.56
C LYS A 27 36.94 -27.68 3.96
N ASP A 28 36.04 -27.15 4.73
CA ASP A 28 35.58 -27.83 5.92
C ASP A 28 34.75 -29.00 5.45
N LYS A 29 35.22 -30.15 5.83
CA LYS A 29 34.45 -31.39 5.82
C LYS A 29 33.03 -31.05 6.28
N GLU A 30 32.05 -31.68 5.67
CA GLU A 30 30.67 -31.70 6.11
C GLU A 30 30.62 -31.72 7.61
N ALA A 31 30.47 -30.54 8.24
CA ALA A 31 30.20 -30.42 9.65
C ALA A 31 28.70 -30.72 9.77
N SER A 32 28.42 -31.94 10.18
CA SER A 32 27.10 -32.33 10.66
C SER A 32 26.62 -31.31 11.70
N GLY A 33 25.54 -30.53 11.39
CA GLY A 33 24.60 -30.11 12.39
C GLY A 33 24.90 -28.85 13.19
N SER A 34 25.48 -27.77 12.66
CA SER A 34 25.37 -26.48 13.32
C SER A 34 24.13 -25.70 12.78
N GLN A 35 23.22 -25.37 13.68
CA GLN A 35 22.08 -24.51 13.34
C GLN A 35 22.58 -23.18 12.74
N PRO A 36 21.83 -22.57 11.80
CA PRO A 36 22.14 -21.24 11.28
C PRO A 36 22.15 -20.20 12.40
N ASP A 37 23.01 -19.18 12.27
CA ASP A 37 23.09 -18.07 13.26
C ASP A 37 21.80 -17.23 13.28
N ALA A 38 21.06 -17.17 12.18
CA ALA A 38 19.80 -16.42 12.06
C ALA A 38 18.83 -17.12 11.12
N PHE A 39 17.53 -16.90 11.33
CA PHE A 39 16.50 -17.26 10.36
C PHE A 39 16.44 -16.17 9.29
N VAL A 40 16.69 -16.53 8.04
CA VAL A 40 16.72 -15.58 6.90
C VAL A 40 15.52 -15.83 6.01
N VAL A 41 14.66 -14.82 5.88
CA VAL A 41 13.43 -14.84 5.09
C VAL A 41 13.60 -13.86 3.91
N MET A 42 13.21 -14.27 2.73
CA MET A 42 13.12 -13.38 1.58
C MET A 42 12.03 -12.32 1.80
N ILE A 43 12.32 -11.08 1.41
CA ILE A 43 11.36 -9.99 1.34
C ILE A 43 11.57 -9.19 0.05
N ASP A 44 10.50 -8.58 -0.44
CA ASP A 44 10.59 -7.58 -1.50
C ASP A 44 11.26 -6.29 -0.98
N GLN A 45 11.70 -5.42 -1.88
CA GLN A 45 12.38 -4.18 -1.51
C GLN A 45 11.47 -3.27 -0.68
N PRO A 46 11.81 -2.97 0.59
CA PRO A 46 11.10 -1.99 1.39
C PRO A 46 11.43 -0.55 0.95
N ASP A 47 10.47 0.37 1.09
CA ASP A 47 10.70 1.80 0.93
C ASP A 47 11.52 2.39 2.10
N GLY A 48 11.55 1.68 3.24
CA GLY A 48 12.25 2.12 4.45
C GLY A 48 11.44 3.05 5.34
N LEU A 49 10.12 3.09 5.16
CA LEU A 49 9.17 3.81 6.00
C LEU A 49 8.52 2.83 7.01
N PHE A 50 9.22 2.54 8.10
CA PHE A 50 8.79 1.56 9.10
C PHE A 50 7.94 2.15 10.23
N ASN A 51 7.26 3.25 9.98
CA ASN A 51 6.37 3.89 10.94
C ASN A 51 4.99 3.19 10.95
N PRO A 52 4.50 2.69 12.11
CA PRO A 52 3.23 1.96 12.18
C PRO A 52 2.00 2.77 11.76
N PHE A 53 2.09 4.10 11.82
CA PHE A 53 1.00 5.00 11.42
C PHE A 53 1.01 5.35 9.92
N PHE A 54 2.17 5.26 9.23
CA PHE A 54 2.36 5.89 7.92
C PHE A 54 2.96 5.01 6.84
N TYR A 55 3.30 3.75 7.12
CA TYR A 55 3.79 2.86 6.06
C TYR A 55 2.71 2.66 4.98
N THR A 56 3.15 2.51 3.74
CA THR A 56 2.29 2.30 2.57
C THR A 56 2.67 1.06 1.76
N ALA A 57 3.95 0.72 1.70
CA ALA A 57 4.42 -0.47 1.00
C ALA A 57 4.16 -1.75 1.82
N ALA A 58 3.76 -2.83 1.15
CA ALA A 58 3.51 -4.12 1.79
C ALA A 58 4.76 -4.68 2.49
N ALA A 59 5.94 -4.48 1.89
CA ALA A 59 7.21 -4.89 2.48
C ALA A 59 7.51 -4.13 3.79
N ASP A 60 7.22 -2.82 3.84
CA ASP A 60 7.35 -2.05 5.09
C ASP A 60 6.36 -2.55 6.16
N GLY A 61 5.12 -2.83 5.76
CA GLY A 61 4.11 -3.42 6.65
C GLY A 61 4.56 -4.77 7.24
N THR A 62 5.21 -5.62 6.43
CA THR A 62 5.79 -6.89 6.89
C THR A 62 6.90 -6.66 7.95
N VAL A 63 7.73 -5.64 7.76
CA VAL A 63 8.76 -5.24 8.74
C VAL A 63 8.12 -4.71 10.03
N VAL A 64 7.14 -3.82 9.92
CA VAL A 64 6.43 -3.21 11.05
C VAL A 64 5.74 -4.27 11.90
N SER A 65 5.06 -5.26 11.28
CA SER A 65 4.32 -6.33 11.98
C SER A 65 5.20 -7.18 12.90
N MET A 66 6.50 -7.28 12.63
CA MET A 66 7.42 -7.99 13.53
C MET A 66 7.62 -7.29 14.89
N THR A 67 7.41 -5.99 14.94
CA THR A 67 7.66 -5.18 16.13
C THR A 67 6.39 -4.71 16.84
N GLN A 68 5.23 -4.85 16.21
CA GLN A 68 3.96 -4.34 16.72
C GLN A 68 2.98 -5.44 17.13
N ILE A 69 1.99 -5.07 17.93
CA ILE A 69 0.75 -5.82 18.17
C ILE A 69 -0.44 -4.89 17.94
N SER A 70 -1.59 -5.48 17.67
CA SER A 70 -2.84 -4.74 17.39
C SER A 70 -3.85 -4.91 18.52
N MET A 71 -4.92 -4.11 18.50
CA MET A 71 -6.06 -4.29 19.41
C MET A 71 -6.67 -5.69 19.25
N LEU A 72 -6.85 -6.13 18.01
CA LEU A 72 -7.45 -7.41 17.63
C LEU A 72 -6.63 -8.06 16.52
N GLY A 73 -6.77 -9.38 16.38
CA GLY A 73 -6.29 -10.14 15.25
C GLY A 73 -7.43 -10.75 14.43
N ALA A 74 -7.08 -11.58 13.45
CA ALA A 74 -8.03 -12.31 12.63
C ALA A 74 -7.61 -13.79 12.55
N ASN A 75 -8.59 -14.69 12.69
CA ASN A 75 -8.43 -16.12 12.45
C ASN A 75 -9.46 -16.55 11.40
N TYR A 76 -9.07 -17.43 10.50
CA TYR A 76 -9.99 -17.98 9.52
C TYR A 76 -10.59 -19.31 10.02
N ASN A 77 -11.92 -19.36 10.04
CA ASN A 77 -12.65 -20.56 10.35
C ASN A 77 -12.94 -21.35 9.06
N ASN A 78 -12.16 -22.41 8.81
CA ASN A 78 -12.30 -23.23 7.60
C ASN A 78 -13.68 -23.89 7.46
N SER A 79 -14.36 -24.19 8.58
CA SER A 79 -15.66 -24.87 8.56
C SER A 79 -16.79 -23.94 8.13
N LYS A 80 -16.70 -22.66 8.53
CA LYS A 80 -17.69 -21.63 8.21
C LYS A 80 -17.29 -20.80 6.97
N LYS A 81 -16.04 -20.91 6.51
CA LYS A 81 -15.43 -20.05 5.48
C LYS A 81 -15.46 -18.56 5.85
N GLU A 82 -15.30 -18.26 7.11
CA GLU A 82 -15.40 -16.91 7.67
C GLU A 82 -14.11 -16.50 8.37
N VAL A 83 -13.87 -15.19 8.42
CA VAL A 83 -12.83 -14.60 9.27
C VAL A 83 -13.48 -14.24 10.61
N GLU A 84 -12.96 -14.82 11.67
CA GLU A 84 -13.38 -14.54 13.05
C GLU A 84 -12.37 -13.62 13.73
N VAL A 85 -12.86 -12.76 14.62
CA VAL A 85 -12.01 -11.86 15.41
C VAL A 85 -11.15 -12.68 16.37
N ALA A 86 -9.83 -12.49 16.32
CA ALA A 86 -8.88 -13.14 17.21
C ALA A 86 -8.54 -12.23 18.40
N TYR A 87 -8.71 -12.75 19.61
CA TYR A 87 -8.43 -12.09 20.88
C TYR A 87 -8.14 -13.13 21.97
N GLY A 88 -7.78 -12.70 23.15
CA GLY A 88 -7.50 -13.59 24.29
C GLY A 88 -6.02 -13.88 24.53
N GLU A 89 -5.75 -14.72 25.52
CA GLU A 89 -4.43 -14.95 26.10
C GLU A 89 -3.45 -15.71 25.19
N ASP A 90 -3.94 -16.35 24.15
CA ASP A 90 -3.17 -17.11 23.16
C ASP A 90 -2.94 -16.35 21.85
N GLN A 91 -3.42 -15.11 21.78
CA GLN A 91 -3.29 -14.23 20.63
C GLN A 91 -2.32 -13.08 20.92
N ALA A 92 -1.52 -12.70 19.93
CA ALA A 92 -0.58 -11.59 20.03
C ALA A 92 -1.28 -10.21 19.83
N VAL A 93 -2.27 -9.93 20.67
CA VAL A 93 -3.12 -8.73 20.63
C VAL A 93 -3.33 -8.13 22.01
N VAL A 94 -3.79 -6.90 22.07
CA VAL A 94 -4.04 -6.18 23.33
C VAL A 94 -5.31 -6.65 24.02
N THR A 95 -6.35 -7.00 23.27
CA THR A 95 -7.67 -7.35 23.80
C THR A 95 -7.70 -8.74 24.42
N LYS A 96 -8.18 -8.80 25.66
CA LYS A 96 -8.44 -10.03 26.42
C LYS A 96 -9.79 -10.66 26.07
N ASP A 97 -10.83 -9.80 25.98
CA ASP A 97 -12.20 -10.19 25.62
C ASP A 97 -12.93 -8.98 25.06
N TYR A 98 -14.04 -9.18 24.35
CA TYR A 98 -14.84 -8.07 23.85
C TYR A 98 -16.32 -8.40 23.77
N LYS A 99 -17.15 -7.36 23.72
CA LYS A 99 -18.60 -7.45 23.59
C LYS A 99 -19.12 -6.36 22.67
N ILE A 100 -20.10 -6.71 21.84
CA ILE A 100 -20.85 -5.75 21.03
C ILE A 100 -22.24 -5.61 21.65
N VAL A 101 -22.73 -4.39 21.80
CA VAL A 101 -24.03 -4.05 22.41
C VAL A 101 -24.81 -3.15 21.46
N GLU A 102 -26.00 -3.57 21.09
CA GLU A 102 -26.96 -2.70 20.42
C GLU A 102 -27.69 -1.88 21.49
N ASN A 103 -27.57 -0.56 21.41
CA ASN A 103 -28.18 0.34 22.36
C ASN A 103 -29.63 0.66 21.95
N ALA A 104 -30.48 1.03 22.94
CA ALA A 104 -31.89 1.32 22.70
C ALA A 104 -32.12 2.52 21.75
N ASP A 105 -31.13 3.38 21.55
CA ASP A 105 -31.17 4.53 20.64
C ASP A 105 -30.68 4.20 19.21
N GLY A 106 -30.34 2.94 18.96
CA GLY A 106 -29.85 2.45 17.66
C GLY A 106 -28.34 2.60 17.45
N THR A 107 -27.61 3.12 18.44
CA THR A 107 -26.15 3.14 18.42
C THR A 107 -25.57 1.77 18.78
N ILE A 108 -24.35 1.48 18.40
CA ILE A 108 -23.65 0.24 18.68
C ILE A 108 -22.41 0.50 19.51
N SER A 109 -22.31 -0.11 20.69
CA SER A 109 -21.12 -0.02 21.56
C SER A 109 -20.27 -1.29 21.47
N TYR A 110 -18.96 -1.10 21.29
CA TYR A 110 -17.93 -2.14 21.31
C TYR A 110 -17.14 -1.97 22.59
N LEU A 111 -17.17 -2.95 23.48
CA LEU A 111 -16.43 -2.93 24.74
C LEU A 111 -15.24 -3.88 24.62
N PHE A 112 -14.04 -3.35 24.74
CA PHE A 112 -12.79 -4.11 24.70
C PHE A 112 -12.16 -4.16 26.09
N VAL A 113 -12.10 -5.35 26.68
CA VAL A 113 -11.38 -5.59 27.92
C VAL A 113 -9.90 -5.75 27.58
N LEU A 114 -9.02 -4.94 28.13
CA LEU A 114 -7.59 -4.99 27.84
C LEU A 114 -6.90 -6.01 28.75
N LYS A 115 -5.80 -6.59 28.24
CA LYS A 115 -4.92 -7.45 29.04
C LYS A 115 -4.04 -6.58 29.95
N ASN A 116 -3.80 -7.08 31.16
CA ASN A 116 -2.86 -6.46 32.09
C ASN A 116 -1.43 -6.97 31.89
N GLY A 117 -0.45 -6.12 32.19
CA GLY A 117 0.95 -6.50 32.28
C GLY A 117 1.72 -6.64 30.98
N ILE A 118 1.15 -6.26 29.85
CA ILE A 118 1.85 -6.19 28.56
C ILE A 118 2.99 -5.18 28.67
N LYS A 119 4.16 -5.52 28.10
CA LYS A 119 5.33 -4.65 28.05
C LYS A 119 5.83 -4.48 26.63
N PHE A 120 6.14 -3.25 26.27
CA PHE A 120 6.90 -2.95 25.06
C PHE A 120 8.31 -3.54 25.11
N SER A 121 8.99 -3.56 24.00
CA SER A 121 10.32 -4.18 23.86
C SER A 121 11.42 -3.48 24.68
N ASP A 122 11.20 -2.26 25.11
CA ASP A 122 12.09 -1.50 26.00
C ASP A 122 11.73 -1.66 27.50
N GLY A 123 10.63 -2.35 27.81
CA GLY A 123 10.19 -2.68 29.17
C GLY A 123 9.11 -1.76 29.74
N HIS A 124 8.75 -0.66 29.07
CA HIS A 124 7.62 0.18 29.49
C HIS A 124 6.31 -0.62 29.42
N PRO A 125 5.38 -0.43 30.35
CA PRO A 125 4.07 -1.08 30.27
C PRO A 125 3.25 -0.50 29.10
N LEU A 126 2.42 -1.35 28.47
CA LEU A 126 1.36 -0.92 27.58
C LEU A 126 0.10 -0.70 28.41
N THR A 127 -0.52 0.47 28.30
CA THR A 127 -1.65 0.91 29.11
C THR A 127 -2.77 1.49 28.26
N MET A 128 -3.90 1.85 28.86
CA MET A 128 -4.99 2.56 28.20
C MET A 128 -4.52 3.87 27.56
N GLU A 129 -3.50 4.51 28.13
CA GLU A 129 -2.91 5.74 27.60
C GLU A 129 -2.35 5.53 26.18
N ASP A 130 -1.61 4.42 25.97
CA ASP A 130 -1.09 4.07 24.64
C ASP A 130 -2.23 3.79 23.65
N VAL A 131 -3.26 3.07 24.09
CA VAL A 131 -4.43 2.76 23.27
C VAL A 131 -5.12 4.04 22.79
N LEU A 132 -5.44 4.95 23.72
CA LEU A 132 -6.07 6.23 23.38
C LEU A 132 -5.18 7.11 22.51
N PHE A 133 -3.87 7.21 22.82
CA PHE A 133 -2.90 7.91 21.96
C PHE A 133 -3.00 7.46 20.51
N ASN A 134 -3.00 6.14 20.27
CA ASN A 134 -3.09 5.60 18.90
C ASN A 134 -4.40 5.98 18.23
N TYR A 135 -5.55 5.82 18.88
CA TYR A 135 -6.83 6.25 18.31
C TYR A 135 -6.83 7.73 17.94
N TYR A 136 -6.31 8.60 18.83
CA TYR A 136 -6.30 10.05 18.60
C TYR A 136 -5.29 10.47 17.52
N VAL A 137 -4.19 9.72 17.31
CA VAL A 137 -3.31 9.93 16.14
C VAL A 137 -4.06 9.61 14.84
N TYR A 138 -4.70 8.43 14.75
CA TYR A 138 -5.42 8.01 13.53
C TYR A 138 -6.66 8.88 13.22
N LEU A 139 -7.31 9.41 14.26
CA LEU A 139 -8.55 10.20 14.14
C LEU A 139 -8.30 11.70 14.06
N ASP A 140 -7.07 12.17 14.20
CA ASP A 140 -6.74 13.58 14.08
C ASP A 140 -7.06 14.12 12.68
N PRO A 141 -7.62 15.34 12.55
CA PRO A 141 -8.01 15.90 11.25
C PRO A 141 -6.85 16.12 10.26
N VAL A 142 -5.60 16.28 10.74
CA VAL A 142 -4.42 16.44 9.87
C VAL A 142 -3.63 15.15 9.64
N TYR A 143 -4.12 14.00 10.13
CA TYR A 143 -3.54 12.72 9.83
C TYR A 143 -3.65 12.39 8.34
N THR A 144 -2.52 12.04 7.69
CA THR A 144 -2.43 11.82 6.23
C THR A 144 -2.20 10.35 5.85
N GLY A 145 -2.24 9.44 6.81
CA GLY A 145 -2.14 8.00 6.55
C GLY A 145 -3.48 7.37 6.15
N SER A 146 -3.71 6.13 6.53
CA SER A 146 -4.95 5.40 6.22
C SER A 146 -6.19 6.09 6.77
N ASN A 147 -7.20 6.24 5.94
CA ASN A 147 -8.49 6.84 6.34
C ASN A 147 -9.53 5.83 6.84
N THR A 148 -9.16 4.55 6.95
CA THR A 148 -10.08 3.47 7.28
C THR A 148 -10.82 3.70 8.60
N LEU A 149 -10.09 4.08 9.66
CA LEU A 149 -10.68 4.27 10.99
C LEU A 149 -11.62 5.48 11.04
N TYR A 150 -11.24 6.63 10.49
CA TYR A 150 -12.10 7.82 10.54
C TYR A 150 -13.30 7.76 9.58
N SER A 151 -13.35 6.79 8.67
CA SER A 151 -14.54 6.50 7.88
C SER A 151 -15.65 5.83 8.70
N THR A 152 -15.30 5.20 9.83
CA THR A 152 -16.24 4.64 10.79
C THR A 152 -16.94 5.79 11.53
N LYS A 153 -18.26 5.72 11.60
CA LYS A 153 -19.09 6.79 12.24
C LYS A 153 -19.08 6.68 13.77
N ILE A 154 -17.91 6.90 14.37
CA ILE A 154 -17.79 6.97 15.83
C ILE A 154 -18.56 8.20 16.34
N GLN A 155 -19.37 8.02 17.39
CA GLN A 155 -20.16 9.08 17.99
C GLN A 155 -19.28 10.25 18.46
N GLY A 156 -19.64 11.47 18.06
CA GLY A 156 -18.87 12.67 18.39
C GLY A 156 -17.60 12.90 17.58
N LEU A 157 -17.18 11.97 16.70
CA LEU A 157 -15.98 12.13 15.87
C LEU A 157 -16.06 13.35 14.95
N GLN A 158 -17.20 13.58 14.32
CA GLN A 158 -17.42 14.78 13.48
C GLN A 158 -17.24 16.07 14.27
N ALA A 159 -17.81 16.14 15.48
CA ALA A 159 -17.69 17.30 16.35
C ALA A 159 -16.22 17.53 16.75
N TYR A 160 -15.50 16.47 17.13
CA TYR A 160 -14.07 16.55 17.46
C TYR A 160 -13.24 17.03 16.26
N ARG A 161 -13.38 16.39 15.09
CA ARG A 161 -12.58 16.73 13.90
C ARG A 161 -12.85 18.13 13.37
N THR A 162 -14.04 18.68 13.58
CA THR A 162 -14.43 20.00 13.07
C THR A 162 -14.44 21.09 14.12
N GLN A 163 -14.34 20.73 15.40
CA GLN A 163 -14.51 21.62 16.56
C GLN A 163 -15.86 22.34 16.58
N ILE A 164 -16.89 21.71 16.03
CA ILE A 164 -18.28 22.20 16.01
C ILE A 164 -19.12 21.20 16.82
N PRO A 165 -19.63 21.56 18.03
CA PRO A 165 -20.37 20.64 18.92
C PRO A 165 -21.55 19.92 18.27
N ASN A 166 -22.25 20.57 17.34
CA ASN A 166 -23.37 20.00 16.60
C ASN A 166 -23.04 19.93 15.11
N ALA A 167 -21.87 19.37 14.76
CA ALA A 167 -21.45 19.24 13.39
C ALA A 167 -22.43 18.35 12.59
N GLY A 168 -22.91 18.84 11.46
CA GLY A 168 -23.68 18.02 10.51
C GLY A 168 -22.80 16.97 9.85
N SER A 169 -23.39 15.91 9.34
CA SER A 169 -22.71 14.77 8.73
C SER A 169 -21.70 15.13 7.62
N ASN A 170 -21.87 16.27 6.95
CA ASN A 170 -21.01 16.73 5.86
C ASN A 170 -19.96 17.78 6.29
N SER A 171 -19.87 18.13 7.57
CA SER A 171 -18.99 19.21 8.02
C SER A 171 -17.51 18.88 7.82
N ASN A 172 -17.11 17.63 8.06
CA ASN A 172 -15.75 17.16 7.82
C ASN A 172 -15.40 17.17 6.33
N ASP A 173 -16.32 16.75 5.45
CA ASP A 173 -16.14 16.74 4.00
C ASP A 173 -15.97 18.17 3.45
N GLN A 174 -16.67 19.14 4.00
CA GLN A 174 -16.52 20.56 3.64
C GLN A 174 -15.12 21.09 4.01
N ILE A 175 -14.61 20.73 5.19
CA ILE A 175 -13.25 21.08 5.61
C ILE A 175 -12.22 20.41 4.69
N ALA A 176 -12.37 19.13 4.46
CA ALA A 176 -11.47 18.36 3.58
C ALA A 176 -11.45 18.93 2.15
N LYS A 177 -12.61 19.26 1.59
CA LYS A 177 -12.72 19.91 0.27
C LYS A 177 -12.07 21.30 0.24
N SER A 178 -12.26 22.09 1.26
CA SER A 178 -11.65 23.40 1.37
C SER A 178 -10.13 23.30 1.50
N ALA A 179 -9.63 22.36 2.28
CA ALA A 179 -8.21 22.09 2.45
C ALA A 179 -7.57 21.60 1.14
N ALA A 180 -8.23 20.69 0.41
CA ALA A 180 -7.75 20.21 -0.90
C ALA A 180 -7.67 21.36 -1.92
N ASN A 181 -8.67 22.23 -1.99
CA ASN A 181 -8.65 23.42 -2.85
C ASN A 181 -7.51 24.40 -2.48
N ALA A 182 -7.27 24.58 -1.18
CA ALA A 182 -6.16 25.41 -0.70
C ALA A 182 -4.80 24.80 -1.08
N ALA A 183 -4.64 23.48 -0.91
CA ALA A 183 -3.43 22.76 -1.32
C ALA A 183 -3.16 22.90 -2.81
N GLU A 184 -4.20 22.74 -3.64
CA GLU A 184 -4.10 22.93 -5.09
C GLU A 184 -3.70 24.36 -5.44
N THR A 185 -4.25 25.36 -4.75
CA THR A 185 -3.91 26.77 -4.93
C THR A 185 -2.44 27.03 -4.59
N ARG A 186 -1.95 26.43 -3.50
CA ARG A 186 -0.55 26.51 -3.09
C ARG A 186 0.40 25.92 -4.14
N LEU A 187 0.07 24.74 -4.67
CA LEU A 187 0.87 24.09 -5.72
C LEU A 187 0.85 24.87 -7.03
N LYS A 188 -0.30 25.42 -7.41
CA LYS A 188 -0.48 26.24 -8.61
C LYS A 188 0.37 27.51 -8.60
N GLU A 189 0.72 28.07 -7.45
CA GLU A 189 1.60 29.24 -7.38
C GLU A 189 2.99 28.93 -7.95
N LEU A 190 3.61 27.81 -7.57
CA LEU A 190 4.87 27.34 -8.13
C LEU A 190 4.76 27.03 -9.62
N LEU A 191 3.69 26.33 -9.99
CA LEU A 191 3.42 25.92 -11.38
C LEU A 191 3.27 27.12 -12.31
N ASN A 192 2.52 28.14 -11.88
CA ASN A 192 2.30 29.36 -12.65
C ASN A 192 3.61 30.15 -12.83
N LEU A 193 4.44 30.22 -11.78
CA LEU A 193 5.72 30.90 -11.84
C LEU A 193 6.68 30.19 -12.82
N TYR A 194 6.79 28.86 -12.73
CA TYR A 194 7.59 28.08 -13.66
C TYR A 194 7.10 28.24 -15.12
N ASN A 195 5.80 28.10 -15.35
CA ASN A 195 5.22 28.24 -16.69
C ASN A 195 5.42 29.66 -17.27
N SER A 196 5.43 30.69 -16.43
CA SER A 196 5.74 32.06 -16.85
C SER A 196 7.20 32.22 -17.29
N LEU A 197 8.13 31.61 -16.56
CA LEU A 197 9.53 31.60 -16.94
C LEU A 197 9.77 30.80 -18.23
N MET A 198 9.15 29.62 -18.37
CA MET A 198 9.25 28.81 -19.59
C MET A 198 8.81 29.55 -20.85
N LYS A 199 7.74 30.36 -20.76
CA LYS A 199 7.30 31.19 -21.89
C LYS A 199 8.32 32.24 -22.32
N SER A 200 9.16 32.70 -21.41
CA SER A 200 10.20 33.71 -21.67
C SER A 200 11.58 33.10 -21.92
N ALA A 201 11.80 31.83 -21.66
CA ALA A 201 13.03 31.12 -21.87
C ALA A 201 13.31 30.91 -23.37
N LYS A 202 14.45 31.38 -23.86
CA LYS A 202 14.81 31.33 -25.30
C LYS A 202 15.18 29.92 -25.76
N ASP A 203 15.68 29.09 -24.84
CA ASP A 203 16.14 27.71 -25.07
C ASP A 203 15.22 26.64 -24.48
N GLY A 204 14.07 27.05 -23.94
CA GLY A 204 13.13 26.12 -23.30
C GLY A 204 13.58 25.57 -21.95
N THR A 205 14.56 26.22 -21.30
CA THR A 205 15.14 25.77 -20.03
C THR A 205 14.90 26.81 -18.93
N VAL A 206 14.44 26.36 -17.76
CA VAL A 206 14.29 27.17 -16.54
C VAL A 206 15.14 26.58 -15.43
N THR A 207 16.27 27.20 -15.15
CA THR A 207 17.17 26.68 -14.12
C THR A 207 16.64 26.91 -12.70
N VAL A 208 17.16 26.12 -11.75
CA VAL A 208 16.88 26.31 -10.32
C VAL A 208 17.15 27.74 -9.86
N GLN A 209 18.24 28.35 -10.38
CA GLN A 209 18.59 29.74 -10.04
C GLN A 209 17.54 30.73 -10.57
N MET A 210 17.08 30.55 -11.81
CA MET A 210 16.03 31.40 -12.40
C MET A 210 14.74 31.35 -11.58
N MET A 211 14.33 30.15 -11.13
CA MET A 211 13.17 29.99 -10.23
C MET A 211 13.38 30.70 -8.90
N LYS A 212 14.53 30.53 -8.25
CA LYS A 212 14.86 31.21 -6.98
C LYS A 212 14.86 32.74 -7.12
N ASP A 213 15.37 33.24 -8.20
CA ASP A 213 15.40 34.73 -8.46
C ASP A 213 13.99 35.26 -8.79
N ALA A 214 13.18 34.49 -9.51
CA ALA A 214 11.80 34.84 -9.76
C ALA A 214 10.96 34.81 -8.46
N ILE A 215 11.18 33.86 -7.58
CA ILE A 215 10.51 33.78 -6.26
C ILE A 215 10.86 35.00 -5.40
N LYS A 216 12.14 35.42 -5.39
CA LYS A 216 12.58 36.61 -4.65
C LYS A 216 11.91 37.90 -5.11
N SER A 217 11.53 37.99 -6.37
CA SER A 217 10.96 39.20 -6.99
C SER A 217 9.44 39.16 -7.22
N CYS A 218 8.82 37.98 -7.12
CA CYS A 218 7.38 37.81 -7.35
C CYS A 218 6.53 38.47 -6.25
N ASN A 219 5.23 38.60 -6.53
CA ASN A 219 4.25 38.97 -5.53
C ASN A 219 3.25 37.78 -5.38
N PRO A 220 3.46 36.89 -4.39
CA PRO A 220 2.60 35.74 -4.21
C PRO A 220 1.13 36.13 -4.10
N SER A 221 0.24 35.37 -4.74
CA SER A 221 -1.18 35.68 -4.84
C SER A 221 -1.88 35.70 -3.47
N SER A 222 -3.00 36.42 -3.39
CA SER A 222 -3.85 36.39 -2.18
C SER A 222 -4.38 34.99 -1.89
N GLY A 223 -4.65 34.19 -2.91
CA GLY A 223 -5.04 32.79 -2.80
C GLY A 223 -3.95 31.95 -2.13
N TYR A 224 -2.68 32.11 -2.57
CA TYR A 224 -1.52 31.45 -1.96
C TYR A 224 -1.39 31.78 -0.46
N LYS A 225 -1.48 33.09 -0.11
CA LYS A 225 -1.42 33.52 1.29
C LYS A 225 -2.55 32.91 2.12
N SER A 226 -3.77 32.88 1.60
CA SER A 226 -4.95 32.30 2.29
C SER A 226 -4.85 30.77 2.44
N ALA A 227 -4.10 30.10 1.60
CA ALA A 227 -3.89 28.66 1.70
C ALA A 227 -2.91 28.26 2.84
N ILE A 228 -2.13 29.21 3.36
CA ILE A 228 -1.02 28.93 4.28
C ILE A 228 -1.21 29.61 5.64
N TYR A 229 -1.85 30.77 5.68
CA TYR A 229 -1.91 31.63 6.87
C TYR A 229 -3.35 31.84 7.32
N SER A 230 -3.59 31.73 8.60
CA SER A 230 -4.93 31.97 9.20
C SER A 230 -5.39 33.43 9.12
N ASP A 231 -4.45 34.37 9.07
CA ASP A 231 -4.71 35.81 8.85
C ASP A 231 -3.82 36.33 7.69
N PRO A 232 -4.20 36.07 6.44
CA PRO A 232 -3.42 36.45 5.27
C PRO A 232 -3.26 37.96 5.08
N SER A 233 -4.11 38.77 5.74
CA SER A 233 -4.02 40.24 5.66
C SER A 233 -2.80 40.81 6.38
N LYS A 234 -2.25 40.10 7.35
CA LYS A 234 -1.07 40.49 8.13
C LYS A 234 0.25 39.98 7.53
N VAL A 235 0.19 39.17 6.48
CA VAL A 235 1.37 38.55 5.86
C VAL A 235 1.99 39.48 4.82
N SER A 236 3.22 39.89 5.06
CA SER A 236 3.98 40.67 4.12
C SER A 236 4.31 39.89 2.83
N ALA A 237 4.64 40.61 1.75
CA ALA A 237 5.10 39.96 0.52
C ALA A 237 6.43 39.20 0.72
N GLU A 238 7.29 39.69 1.62
CA GLU A 238 8.56 39.07 1.95
C GLU A 238 8.38 37.72 2.66
N GLU A 239 7.52 37.66 3.67
CA GLU A 239 7.18 36.40 4.36
C GLU A 239 6.56 35.38 3.41
N ALA A 240 5.64 35.81 2.54
CA ALA A 240 5.03 34.93 1.54
C ALA A 240 6.06 34.41 0.52
N ARG A 241 7.04 35.24 0.08
CA ARG A 241 8.15 34.80 -0.77
C ARG A 241 9.07 33.81 -0.06
N ALA A 242 9.39 34.06 1.21
CA ALA A 242 10.22 33.15 2.00
C ALA A 242 9.57 31.78 2.13
N GLN A 243 8.23 31.72 2.30
CA GLN A 243 7.49 30.46 2.33
C GLN A 243 7.45 29.80 0.94
N LEU A 244 7.22 30.56 -0.13
CA LEU A 244 7.23 30.02 -1.49
C LEU A 244 8.61 29.45 -1.89
N LEU A 245 9.68 30.04 -1.39
CA LEU A 245 11.03 29.49 -1.58
C LEU A 245 11.18 28.15 -0.85
N LYS A 246 10.70 28.04 0.39
CA LYS A 246 10.70 26.77 1.12
C LYS A 246 9.85 25.70 0.40
N ASP A 247 8.70 26.06 -0.12
CA ASP A 247 7.85 25.16 -0.89
C ASP A 247 8.57 24.63 -2.14
N TYR A 248 9.29 25.51 -2.84
CA TYR A 248 10.09 25.15 -4.00
C TYR A 248 11.24 24.20 -3.63
N GLU A 249 12.02 24.57 -2.62
CA GLU A 249 13.16 23.76 -2.16
C GLU A 249 12.69 22.38 -1.66
N HIS A 250 11.57 22.34 -0.94
CA HIS A 250 10.99 21.09 -0.49
C HIS A 250 10.51 20.21 -1.67
N ALA A 251 9.92 20.80 -2.71
CA ALA A 251 9.55 20.05 -3.91
C ALA A 251 10.78 19.41 -4.60
N LEU A 252 11.92 20.14 -4.64
CA LEU A 252 13.16 19.62 -5.17
C LEU A 252 13.75 18.47 -4.33
N GLU A 253 13.66 18.57 -2.99
CA GLU A 253 14.09 17.51 -2.06
C GLU A 253 13.26 16.23 -2.26
N LEU A 254 11.93 16.35 -2.25
CA LEU A 254 11.03 15.21 -2.47
C LEU A 254 11.28 14.54 -3.82
N PHE A 255 11.52 15.32 -4.87
CA PHE A 255 11.81 14.75 -6.18
C PHE A 255 13.15 14.01 -6.20
N LYS A 256 14.16 14.52 -5.54
CA LYS A 256 15.45 13.82 -5.41
C LYS A 256 15.33 12.51 -4.61
N GLU A 257 14.50 12.49 -3.56
CA GLU A 257 14.19 11.28 -2.81
C GLU A 257 13.45 10.26 -3.69
N GLU A 258 12.48 10.70 -4.48
CA GLU A 258 11.74 9.86 -5.43
C GLU A 258 12.68 9.18 -6.43
N LEU A 259 13.56 9.93 -7.08
CA LEU A 259 14.57 9.37 -7.99
C LEU A 259 15.51 8.36 -7.31
N GLY A 260 15.78 8.54 -6.01
CA GLY A 260 16.51 7.57 -5.21
C GLY A 260 15.77 6.25 -5.02
N SER A 261 14.46 6.31 -4.84
CA SER A 261 13.55 5.15 -4.80
C SER A 261 13.44 4.49 -6.17
N ASP A 262 13.27 5.28 -7.23
CA ASP A 262 13.16 4.80 -8.61
C ASP A 262 14.43 4.09 -9.07
N TYR A 263 15.61 4.57 -8.63
CA TYR A 263 16.85 3.85 -8.86
C TYR A 263 16.84 2.44 -8.23
N ASN A 264 16.34 2.32 -7.01
CA ASN A 264 16.27 1.01 -6.35
C ASN A 264 15.26 0.10 -7.05
N THR A 265 14.13 0.63 -7.51
CA THR A 265 13.13 -0.11 -8.30
C THR A 265 13.70 -0.56 -9.63
N ALA A 266 14.36 0.34 -10.37
CA ALA A 266 14.97 0.05 -11.66
C ALA A 266 16.08 -1.01 -11.57
N LYS A 267 16.85 -0.99 -10.49
CA LYS A 267 17.89 -1.97 -10.20
C LYS A 267 17.37 -3.41 -10.17
N GLU A 268 16.18 -3.63 -9.66
CA GLU A 268 15.53 -4.94 -9.56
C GLU A 268 14.64 -5.26 -10.77
N SER A 269 14.46 -4.30 -11.69
CA SER A 269 13.64 -4.42 -12.90
C SER A 269 14.46 -4.90 -14.10
N TYR A 270 13.77 -5.27 -15.19
CA TYR A 270 14.38 -5.63 -16.49
C TYR A 270 15.29 -6.85 -16.43
N THR A 271 14.97 -7.82 -15.59
CA THR A 271 15.75 -9.06 -15.39
C THR A 271 15.36 -10.21 -16.32
N ASP A 272 14.24 -10.07 -17.04
CA ASP A 272 13.66 -11.09 -17.93
C ASP A 272 13.72 -10.68 -19.41
N GLU A 273 13.32 -11.57 -20.32
CA GLU A 273 13.26 -11.23 -21.74
C GLU A 273 12.16 -10.19 -22.04
N PRO A 274 12.38 -9.27 -22.98
CA PRO A 274 13.50 -9.20 -23.92
C PRO A 274 14.77 -8.55 -23.36
N TYR A 275 14.78 -8.05 -22.17
CA TYR A 275 15.88 -7.24 -21.60
C TYR A 275 17.08 -8.07 -21.19
N LYS A 276 16.85 -9.27 -20.65
CA LYS A 276 17.88 -10.19 -20.15
C LYS A 276 18.92 -10.59 -21.22
N SER A 277 18.51 -10.69 -22.48
CA SER A 277 19.39 -11.00 -23.59
C SER A 277 20.34 -9.86 -23.99
N HIS A 278 20.10 -8.64 -23.50
CA HIS A 278 20.89 -7.46 -23.78
C HIS A 278 21.88 -7.18 -22.65
N SER A 279 23.18 -7.11 -22.98
CA SER A 279 24.26 -6.96 -22.00
C SER A 279 24.19 -5.64 -21.20
N GLU A 280 23.60 -4.61 -21.77
CA GLU A 280 23.43 -3.28 -21.19
C GLU A 280 22.60 -3.33 -19.91
N PHE A 281 21.60 -4.21 -19.83
CA PHE A 281 20.78 -4.37 -18.62
C PHE A 281 21.49 -5.08 -17.46
N LYS A 282 22.75 -5.48 -17.60
CA LYS A 282 23.59 -5.92 -16.48
C LYS A 282 24.07 -4.73 -15.64
N ASP A 283 24.08 -3.53 -16.23
CA ASP A 283 24.45 -2.28 -15.56
C ASP A 283 23.22 -1.66 -14.87
N GLU A 284 23.30 -1.47 -13.56
CA GLU A 284 22.23 -0.85 -12.74
C GLU A 284 21.96 0.60 -13.16
N VAL A 285 22.98 1.34 -13.55
CA VAL A 285 22.84 2.72 -14.06
C VAL A 285 22.05 2.72 -15.36
N PHE A 286 22.36 1.80 -16.28
CA PHE A 286 21.62 1.69 -17.53
C PHE A 286 20.15 1.33 -17.29
N ARG A 287 19.85 0.41 -16.38
CA ARG A 287 18.47 0.06 -16.01
C ARG A 287 17.69 1.27 -15.48
N PHE A 288 18.31 2.07 -14.61
CA PHE A 288 17.69 3.30 -14.11
C PHE A 288 17.46 4.32 -15.23
N MET A 289 18.47 4.56 -16.08
CA MET A 289 18.33 5.49 -17.21
C MET A 289 17.27 5.03 -18.23
N PHE A 290 17.14 3.72 -18.41
CA PHE A 290 16.07 3.13 -19.21
C PHE A 290 14.69 3.32 -18.55
N TYR A 291 14.60 3.08 -17.25
CA TYR A 291 13.39 3.28 -16.44
C TYR A 291 12.88 4.73 -16.54
N GLU A 292 13.79 5.69 -16.48
CA GLU A 292 13.53 7.12 -16.58
C GLU A 292 13.34 7.62 -18.02
N GLY A 293 13.23 6.71 -18.99
CA GLY A 293 13.00 7.08 -20.37
C GLY A 293 14.18 7.75 -21.07
N GLN A 294 15.40 7.66 -20.52
CA GLN A 294 16.61 8.26 -21.06
C GLN A 294 17.32 7.35 -22.09
N VAL A 295 16.63 6.31 -22.58
CA VAL A 295 17.09 5.42 -23.64
C VAL A 295 16.00 5.27 -24.67
N GLN A 296 16.27 5.66 -25.90
CA GLN A 296 15.38 5.43 -27.03
C GLN A 296 15.48 3.99 -27.49
N VAL A 297 14.32 3.32 -27.67
CA VAL A 297 14.22 1.92 -28.08
C VAL A 297 13.61 1.82 -29.47
N GLU A 298 14.26 1.06 -30.35
CA GLU A 298 13.69 0.56 -31.59
C GLU A 298 13.37 -0.93 -31.41
N TYR A 299 12.15 -1.33 -31.68
CA TYR A 299 11.73 -2.72 -31.65
C TYR A 299 11.83 -3.37 -33.04
N ALA A 300 11.94 -4.69 -33.10
CA ALA A 300 11.91 -5.43 -34.37
C ALA A 300 10.52 -5.38 -35.00
N GLU A 301 10.45 -5.49 -36.32
CA GLU A 301 9.18 -5.69 -37.02
C GLU A 301 8.70 -7.13 -36.82
N GLY A 302 7.44 -7.28 -36.47
CA GLY A 302 6.74 -8.56 -36.42
C GLY A 302 6.34 -9.03 -37.85
N ALA A 303 5.85 -10.23 -37.91
CA ALA A 303 5.42 -10.84 -39.20
C ALA A 303 4.28 -10.06 -39.90
N ASP A 304 3.59 -9.20 -39.16
CA ASP A 304 2.50 -8.33 -39.62
C ASP A 304 2.97 -6.92 -40.04
N GLY A 305 4.29 -6.69 -40.05
CA GLY A 305 4.88 -5.39 -40.38
C GLY A 305 4.74 -4.32 -39.28
N LYS A 306 4.38 -4.70 -38.04
CA LYS A 306 4.30 -3.80 -36.87
C LYS A 306 5.46 -4.05 -35.90
N GLU A 307 5.69 -3.12 -34.98
CA GLU A 307 6.68 -3.30 -33.92
C GLU A 307 6.37 -4.54 -33.06
N ASP A 308 7.35 -5.46 -32.98
CA ASP A 308 7.34 -6.57 -32.04
C ASP A 308 8.08 -6.14 -30.75
N ARG A 309 7.33 -5.65 -29.76
CA ARG A 309 7.89 -5.16 -28.50
C ARG A 309 8.49 -6.26 -27.61
N THR A 310 8.38 -7.51 -28.02
CA THR A 310 9.09 -8.62 -27.37
C THR A 310 10.53 -8.76 -27.89
N LYS A 311 10.92 -7.98 -28.89
CA LYS A 311 12.24 -8.04 -29.52
C LYS A 311 12.82 -6.65 -29.69
N ILE A 312 13.73 -6.29 -28.83
CA ILE A 312 14.50 -5.05 -28.97
C ILE A 312 15.46 -5.17 -30.14
N LYS A 313 15.36 -4.28 -31.12
CA LYS A 313 16.26 -4.19 -32.28
C LYS A 313 17.46 -3.32 -31.99
N LYS A 314 17.24 -2.18 -31.32
CA LYS A 314 18.29 -1.21 -31.00
C LYS A 314 17.91 -0.39 -29.78
N MET A 315 18.90 -0.06 -28.98
CA MET A 315 18.78 0.90 -27.89
C MET A 315 19.80 2.03 -28.12
N THR A 316 19.35 3.28 -27.92
CA THR A 316 20.20 4.45 -28.10
C THR A 316 20.09 5.32 -26.84
N PRO A 317 21.10 5.33 -25.97
CA PRO A 317 21.15 6.24 -24.82
C PRO A 317 21.08 7.70 -25.27
N MET A 318 20.24 8.50 -24.61
CA MET A 318 20.11 9.93 -24.82
C MET A 318 21.02 10.73 -23.87
N TYR A 319 21.93 10.06 -23.19
CA TYR A 319 22.89 10.60 -22.25
C TYR A 319 24.30 10.13 -22.56
N ASP A 320 25.30 10.81 -22.01
CA ASP A 320 26.70 10.39 -22.18
C ASP A 320 27.06 9.23 -21.24
N THR A 321 27.06 8.02 -21.79
CA THR A 321 27.39 6.79 -21.07
C THR A 321 28.82 6.75 -20.52
N SER A 322 29.72 7.57 -21.03
CA SER A 322 31.12 7.62 -20.58
C SER A 322 31.29 8.45 -19.30
N SER A 323 30.41 9.40 -19.07
CA SER A 323 30.43 10.30 -17.90
C SER A 323 29.48 9.87 -16.80
N ILE A 324 28.33 9.27 -17.14
CA ILE A 324 27.29 8.84 -16.18
C ILE A 324 27.50 7.36 -15.86
N THR A 325 28.31 7.11 -14.83
CA THR A 325 28.80 5.77 -14.47
C THR A 325 28.54 5.40 -13.00
N SER A 326 27.78 6.20 -12.27
CA SER A 326 27.39 5.91 -10.88
C SER A 326 25.96 6.32 -10.62
N LYS A 327 25.37 5.74 -9.55
CA LYS A 327 24.04 6.08 -9.05
C LYS A 327 23.84 7.57 -8.88
N GLU A 328 24.79 8.23 -8.21
CA GLU A 328 24.70 9.66 -7.89
C GLU A 328 24.66 10.51 -9.16
N LYS A 329 25.48 10.19 -10.13
CA LYS A 329 25.53 10.91 -11.42
C LYS A 329 24.28 10.67 -12.27
N ALA A 330 23.74 9.45 -12.24
CA ALA A 330 22.52 9.11 -12.95
C ALA A 330 21.31 9.86 -12.36
N ILE A 331 21.17 9.84 -11.04
CA ILE A 331 20.13 10.62 -10.34
C ILE A 331 20.30 12.11 -10.61
N GLU A 332 21.51 12.65 -10.54
CA GLU A 332 21.78 14.07 -10.80
C GLU A 332 21.42 14.47 -12.24
N TYR A 333 21.72 13.61 -13.21
CA TYR A 333 21.35 13.85 -14.62
C TYR A 333 19.84 13.90 -14.82
N VAL A 334 19.11 12.87 -14.37
CA VAL A 334 17.64 12.78 -14.49
C VAL A 334 16.97 13.94 -13.74
N TYR A 335 17.46 14.25 -12.53
CA TYR A 335 17.01 15.39 -11.75
C TYR A 335 17.16 16.71 -12.54
N ASN A 336 18.33 16.99 -13.10
CA ASN A 336 18.58 18.22 -13.84
C ASN A 336 17.73 18.35 -15.09
N VAL A 337 17.55 17.27 -15.86
CA VAL A 337 16.66 17.25 -17.03
C VAL A 337 15.22 17.61 -16.63
N ASN A 338 14.67 16.90 -15.64
CA ASN A 338 13.27 17.12 -15.24
C ASN A 338 13.06 18.49 -14.56
N VAL A 339 13.96 18.92 -13.68
CA VAL A 339 13.82 20.19 -12.98
C VAL A 339 13.97 21.39 -13.92
N ASN A 340 14.89 21.33 -14.90
CA ASN A 340 15.14 22.45 -15.79
C ASN A 340 14.20 22.51 -16.99
N GLU A 341 13.76 21.37 -17.54
CA GLU A 341 13.02 21.30 -18.80
C GLU A 341 11.54 20.96 -18.62
N SER A 342 11.19 20.26 -17.55
CA SER A 342 9.85 19.72 -17.34
C SER A 342 9.38 19.74 -15.89
N PHE A 343 9.76 20.72 -15.09
CA PHE A 343 9.38 20.79 -13.66
C PHE A 343 7.86 20.81 -13.45
N HIS A 344 7.08 21.31 -14.41
CA HIS A 344 5.62 21.21 -14.38
C HIS A 344 5.14 19.73 -14.30
N VAL A 345 5.87 18.79 -14.93
CA VAL A 345 5.57 17.36 -14.87
C VAL A 345 5.86 16.82 -13.46
N VAL A 346 6.99 17.25 -12.85
CA VAL A 346 7.33 16.91 -11.45
C VAL A 346 6.21 17.36 -10.50
N LEU A 347 5.65 18.56 -10.73
CA LEU A 347 4.58 19.11 -9.89
C LEU A 347 3.17 18.57 -10.19
N THR A 348 2.96 17.77 -11.24
CA THR A 348 1.62 17.35 -11.66
C THR A 348 1.45 15.84 -11.85
N MET A 349 2.52 15.12 -12.15
CA MET A 349 2.44 13.72 -12.57
C MET A 349 3.31 12.75 -11.75
N TRP A 350 4.34 13.21 -11.07
CA TRP A 350 5.24 12.39 -10.26
C TRP A 350 4.70 12.14 -8.85
N GLY A 351 5.25 11.15 -8.13
CA GLY A 351 4.93 10.87 -6.73
C GLY A 351 5.20 12.07 -5.82
N THR A 352 6.19 12.90 -6.17
CA THR A 352 6.45 14.21 -5.57
C THR A 352 5.19 15.08 -5.52
N SER A 353 4.43 15.16 -6.61
CA SER A 353 3.16 15.89 -6.64
C SER A 353 2.15 15.36 -5.61
N THR A 354 2.04 14.05 -5.50
CA THR A 354 1.13 13.39 -4.54
C THR A 354 1.53 13.67 -3.09
N LYS A 355 2.83 13.60 -2.79
CA LYS A 355 3.37 13.93 -1.45
C LYS A 355 3.13 15.39 -1.09
N LEU A 356 3.44 16.32 -2.01
CA LEU A 356 3.18 17.76 -1.81
C LEU A 356 1.70 18.05 -1.57
N MET A 357 0.80 17.48 -2.37
CA MET A 357 -0.64 17.65 -2.19
C MET A 357 -1.13 17.14 -0.84
N SER A 358 -0.63 16.00 -0.38
CA SER A 358 -0.95 15.45 0.93
C SER A 358 -0.50 16.39 2.06
N GLU A 359 0.77 16.85 2.02
CA GLU A 359 1.32 17.76 3.03
C GLU A 359 0.63 19.13 3.03
N TYR A 360 0.38 19.67 1.85
CA TYR A 360 -0.33 20.97 1.72
C TYR A 360 -1.78 20.86 2.19
N THR A 361 -2.44 19.72 1.95
CA THR A 361 -3.81 19.48 2.46
C THR A 361 -3.81 19.39 3.98
N GLY A 362 -2.85 18.69 4.59
CA GLY A 362 -2.70 18.62 6.04
C GLY A 362 -2.48 20.01 6.67
N LYS A 363 -1.57 20.81 6.08
CA LYS A 363 -1.31 22.17 6.56
C LYS A 363 -2.50 23.11 6.35
N ALA A 364 -3.21 23.00 5.25
CA ALA A 364 -4.43 23.78 5.01
C ALA A 364 -5.54 23.40 6.00
N THR A 365 -5.67 22.13 6.34
CA THR A 365 -6.62 21.66 7.36
C THR A 365 -6.29 22.29 8.72
N GLU A 366 -5.03 22.30 9.13
CA GLU A 366 -4.57 22.98 10.34
C GLU A 366 -4.95 24.46 10.33
N VAL A 367 -4.68 25.16 9.24
CA VAL A 367 -5.01 26.60 9.09
C VAL A 367 -6.51 26.85 9.23
N ILE A 368 -7.33 26.05 8.54
CA ILE A 368 -8.79 26.17 8.59
C ILE A 368 -9.31 25.92 10.03
N LEU A 369 -8.80 24.91 10.71
CA LEU A 369 -9.25 24.55 12.05
C LEU A 369 -8.76 25.55 13.10
N ASN A 370 -7.52 26.03 12.99
CA ASN A 370 -6.99 27.06 13.89
C ASN A 370 -7.79 28.38 13.80
N SER A 371 -8.32 28.73 12.61
CA SER A 371 -9.20 29.89 12.46
C SER A 371 -10.54 29.76 13.20
N LYS A 372 -10.92 28.53 13.59
CA LYS A 372 -12.17 28.24 14.32
C LYS A 372 -11.98 28.11 15.83
N LYS A 373 -10.75 28.02 16.34
CA LYS A 373 -10.47 27.98 17.78
C LYS A 373 -10.89 29.28 18.45
N LYS A 374 -11.54 29.16 19.60
CA LYS A 374 -11.90 30.32 20.46
C LYS A 374 -10.96 30.31 21.66
N GLY A 375 -9.93 31.14 21.63
CA GLY A 375 -8.90 31.16 22.68
C GLY A 375 -7.95 29.95 22.58
N ASP A 376 -7.36 29.57 23.72
CA ASP A 376 -6.34 28.50 23.78
C ASP A 376 -6.91 27.07 23.95
N GLY A 377 -8.27 26.94 24.03
CA GLY A 377 -8.94 25.65 24.29
C GLY A 377 -9.68 25.07 23.09
N LEU A 378 -9.90 23.75 23.13
CA LEU A 378 -10.76 23.03 22.17
C LEU A 378 -12.21 23.15 22.60
N ALA A 379 -13.12 23.45 21.65
CA ALA A 379 -14.56 23.44 21.89
C ALA A 379 -15.09 22.01 22.13
N VAL A 380 -14.44 21.02 21.51
CA VAL A 380 -14.73 19.58 21.65
C VAL A 380 -13.39 18.88 21.93
N PRO A 381 -13.00 18.69 23.20
CA PRO A 381 -11.67 18.20 23.57
C PRO A 381 -11.50 16.69 23.36
N ASN A 382 -12.57 15.91 23.25
CA ASN A 382 -12.56 14.47 23.09
C ASN A 382 -13.62 13.98 22.11
N ILE A 383 -13.51 12.70 21.72
CA ILE A 383 -14.51 11.98 20.93
C ILE A 383 -15.46 11.29 21.91
N SER A 384 -16.72 11.72 21.98
CA SER A 384 -17.67 11.24 23.01
C SER A 384 -17.95 9.74 22.94
N GLY A 385 -17.83 9.13 21.76
CA GLY A 385 -17.98 7.69 21.57
C GLY A 385 -16.69 6.90 21.80
N LEU A 386 -15.63 7.48 22.35
CA LEU A 386 -14.36 6.81 22.66
C LEU A 386 -14.04 7.02 24.14
N VAL A 387 -14.38 6.05 25.00
CA VAL A 387 -14.38 6.19 26.46
C VAL A 387 -13.55 5.10 27.12
N SER A 388 -12.61 5.51 27.98
CA SER A 388 -11.99 4.62 28.95
C SER A 388 -12.90 4.52 30.18
N LEU A 389 -13.49 3.35 30.41
CA LEU A 389 -14.45 3.20 31.51
C LEU A 389 -13.79 3.33 32.88
N GLY A 390 -12.51 2.93 33.02
CA GLY A 390 -11.74 3.06 34.27
C GLY A 390 -11.42 4.51 34.65
N HIS A 391 -11.55 5.45 33.71
CA HIS A 391 -11.34 6.89 33.88
C HIS A 391 -12.66 7.69 33.72
N SER A 392 -13.79 7.04 34.01
CA SER A 392 -15.11 7.63 33.91
C SER A 392 -15.94 7.34 35.18
N ASP A 393 -17.15 7.83 35.23
CA ASP A 393 -18.13 7.51 36.27
C ASP A 393 -18.57 6.02 36.31
N ARG A 394 -18.14 5.23 35.28
CA ARG A 394 -18.36 3.80 35.19
C ARG A 394 -17.22 2.96 35.80
N ALA A 395 -16.21 3.57 36.42
CA ALA A 395 -15.16 2.87 37.12
C ALA A 395 -15.72 1.95 38.22
N GLY A 396 -15.27 0.70 38.26
CA GLY A 396 -15.77 -0.31 39.19
C GLY A 396 -17.03 -1.07 38.73
N GLU A 397 -17.63 -0.74 37.59
CA GLU A 397 -18.67 -1.55 36.97
C GLU A 397 -18.19 -2.98 36.66
N THR A 398 -19.13 -3.88 36.50
CA THR A 398 -18.83 -5.26 36.06
C THR A 398 -19.39 -5.47 34.67
N ILE A 399 -18.48 -5.77 33.72
CA ILE A 399 -18.84 -6.11 32.34
C ILE A 399 -18.91 -7.63 32.22
N THR A 400 -20.10 -8.14 31.83
CA THR A 400 -20.33 -9.58 31.62
C THR A 400 -20.25 -9.90 30.13
N ILE A 401 -19.40 -10.85 29.77
CA ILE A 401 -19.18 -11.36 28.41
C ILE A 401 -19.31 -12.88 28.43
N GLY A 402 -20.40 -13.40 27.87
CA GLY A 402 -20.72 -14.83 28.02
C GLY A 402 -20.85 -15.22 29.51
N ASP A 403 -20.05 -16.19 29.94
CA ASP A 403 -20.00 -16.71 31.31
C ASP A 403 -18.93 -15.98 32.19
N LYS A 404 -18.21 -15.05 31.64
CA LYS A 404 -17.11 -14.31 32.30
C LYS A 404 -17.58 -12.93 32.77
N SER A 405 -17.01 -12.49 33.88
CA SER A 405 -17.24 -11.16 34.45
C SER A 405 -15.92 -10.44 34.66
N TYR A 406 -15.84 -9.20 34.18
CA TYR A 406 -14.67 -8.34 34.26
C TYR A 406 -15.01 -7.08 35.03
N LYS A 407 -14.33 -6.84 36.15
CA LYS A 407 -14.49 -5.59 36.91
C LYS A 407 -13.63 -4.50 36.26
N VAL A 408 -14.25 -3.38 35.95
CA VAL A 408 -13.58 -2.19 35.40
C VAL A 408 -12.64 -1.61 36.44
N ALA A 409 -11.46 -1.17 36.04
CA ALA A 409 -10.45 -0.57 36.88
C ALA A 409 -11.00 0.61 37.69
N THR A 410 -10.66 0.64 38.98
CA THR A 410 -11.07 1.71 39.93
C THR A 410 -9.92 2.67 40.24
N ALA A 411 -8.68 2.26 39.97
CA ALA A 411 -7.50 3.08 40.22
C ALA A 411 -6.31 2.60 39.36
N HIS A 412 -5.42 3.52 39.07
CA HIS A 412 -4.20 3.28 38.28
C HIS A 412 -2.96 3.67 39.10
N ASN A 413 -1.83 3.07 38.78
CA ASN A 413 -0.51 3.47 39.26
C ASN A 413 0.00 4.69 38.49
N ALA A 414 1.07 5.29 38.93
CA ALA A 414 1.68 6.45 38.26
C ALA A 414 2.22 6.17 36.84
N ASP A 415 2.41 4.91 36.50
CA ASP A 415 2.81 4.46 35.15
C ASP A 415 1.62 4.05 34.27
N GLY A 416 0.38 4.40 34.66
CA GLY A 416 -0.85 4.10 33.92
C GLY A 416 -1.34 2.66 34.06
N THR A 417 -0.61 1.75 34.74
CA THR A 417 -1.04 0.37 34.92
C THR A 417 -2.18 0.26 35.94
N VAL A 418 -3.10 -0.68 35.72
CA VAL A 418 -4.20 -0.98 36.65
C VAL A 418 -3.64 -1.39 38.00
N LYS A 419 -4.10 -0.75 39.09
CA LYS A 419 -3.55 -0.98 40.45
C LYS A 419 -3.95 -2.33 41.04
N ASN A 420 -5.16 -2.79 40.76
CA ASN A 420 -5.67 -4.08 41.24
C ASN A 420 -5.64 -5.09 40.11
N SER A 421 -4.87 -6.17 40.24
CA SER A 421 -4.71 -7.20 39.21
C SER A 421 -5.98 -7.97 38.85
N ASN A 422 -7.07 -7.86 39.65
CA ASN A 422 -8.36 -8.46 39.35
C ASN A 422 -9.31 -7.48 38.63
N GLU A 423 -8.86 -6.29 38.35
CA GLU A 423 -9.59 -5.27 37.60
C GLU A 423 -8.92 -5.08 36.24
N TYR A 424 -9.67 -4.53 35.26
CA TYR A 424 -9.22 -4.39 33.88
C TYR A 424 -9.59 -3.01 33.34
N ASP A 425 -8.71 -2.46 32.52
CA ASP A 425 -9.09 -1.37 31.65
C ASP A 425 -10.06 -1.87 30.58
N VAL A 426 -11.11 -1.08 30.35
CA VAL A 426 -12.12 -1.34 29.32
C VAL A 426 -12.26 -0.10 28.46
N LEU A 427 -12.00 -0.26 27.16
CA LEU A 427 -12.30 0.74 26.15
C LEU A 427 -13.68 0.50 25.58
N GLU A 428 -14.53 1.52 25.62
CA GLU A 428 -15.79 1.53 24.89
C GLU A 428 -15.68 2.41 23.66
N ILE A 429 -16.10 1.85 22.51
CA ILE A 429 -16.23 2.61 21.27
C ILE A 429 -17.68 2.52 20.82
N THR A 430 -18.37 3.67 20.74
CA THR A 430 -19.76 3.76 20.30
C THR A 430 -19.83 4.35 18.89
N ILE A 431 -20.52 3.67 17.99
CA ILE A 431 -20.79 4.14 16.63
C ILE A 431 -22.26 4.51 16.45
N GLU A 432 -22.54 5.45 15.55
CA GLU A 432 -23.87 6.05 15.35
C GLU A 432 -24.90 5.05 14.81
N LYS A 433 -24.47 4.02 14.11
CA LYS A 433 -25.30 2.97 13.52
C LYS A 433 -24.49 1.73 13.21
N VAL A 434 -25.16 0.62 12.91
CA VAL A 434 -24.53 -0.63 12.45
C VAL A 434 -23.53 -0.36 11.31
N ASP A 435 -22.34 -0.91 11.47
CA ASP A 435 -21.29 -0.98 10.45
C ASP A 435 -20.53 -2.32 10.63
N PRO A 436 -20.79 -3.35 9.81
CA PRO A 436 -20.16 -4.67 9.95
C PRO A 436 -18.64 -4.68 9.91
N LYS A 437 -18.04 -3.64 9.34
CA LYS A 437 -16.58 -3.48 9.27
C LYS A 437 -15.98 -2.79 10.49
N ALA A 438 -16.80 -2.18 11.34
CA ALA A 438 -16.30 -1.37 12.45
C ALA A 438 -15.33 -2.16 13.35
N ILE A 439 -15.63 -3.43 13.63
CA ILE A 439 -14.77 -4.29 14.46
C ILE A 439 -13.36 -4.43 13.85
N TRP A 440 -13.24 -4.55 12.53
CA TRP A 440 -11.97 -4.65 11.81
C TRP A 440 -11.24 -3.31 11.75
N ASN A 441 -11.98 -2.20 11.65
CA ASN A 441 -11.41 -0.86 11.69
C ASN A 441 -10.86 -0.52 13.08
N PHE A 442 -11.39 -1.16 14.16
CA PHE A 442 -10.87 -1.02 15.52
C PHE A 442 -9.66 -1.89 15.83
N ALA A 443 -9.27 -2.79 14.94
CA ALA A 443 -8.08 -3.62 15.05
C ALA A 443 -6.78 -2.85 14.77
N ILE A 444 -6.68 -1.60 15.21
CA ILE A 444 -5.50 -0.76 15.00
C ILE A 444 -4.27 -1.31 15.74
N THR A 445 -3.09 -0.99 15.22
CA THR A 445 -1.83 -1.19 15.92
C THR A 445 -1.77 -0.33 17.18
N VAL A 446 -1.20 -0.84 18.27
CA VAL A 446 -0.96 -0.09 19.51
C VAL A 446 0.53 0.15 19.69
N ALA A 447 0.98 1.28 19.18
CA ALA A 447 2.35 1.75 19.27
C ALA A 447 2.56 2.59 20.54
N PRO A 448 3.76 2.57 21.17
CA PRO A 448 3.99 3.23 22.45
C PRO A 448 3.99 4.76 22.34
N GLN A 449 3.18 5.39 23.18
CA GLN A 449 3.07 6.86 23.26
C GLN A 449 4.41 7.51 23.62
N HIS A 450 5.14 6.98 24.60
CA HIS A 450 6.42 7.54 25.04
C HIS A 450 7.51 7.53 23.95
N TYR A 451 7.35 6.72 22.90
CA TYR A 451 8.27 6.64 21.77
C TYR A 451 7.82 7.51 20.59
N TYR A 452 6.58 7.33 20.12
CA TYR A 452 6.06 8.03 18.94
C TYR A 452 5.52 9.42 19.26
N GLY A 453 5.09 9.68 20.50
CA GLY A 453 4.71 10.98 21.00
C GLY A 453 5.83 11.74 21.69
N LYS A 454 7.05 11.20 21.77
CA LYS A 454 8.19 11.81 22.48
C LYS A 454 8.57 13.15 21.88
N GLY A 455 8.69 14.16 22.73
CA GLY A 455 8.97 15.55 22.33
C GLY A 455 7.71 16.41 22.20
N ALA A 456 6.53 15.81 22.18
CA ALA A 456 5.28 16.54 22.38
C ALA A 456 5.28 17.19 23.76
N LYS A 457 4.79 18.42 23.84
CA LYS A 457 4.60 19.12 25.14
C LYS A 457 3.48 18.50 25.98
N THR A 458 2.64 17.72 25.36
CA THR A 458 1.46 17.09 25.91
C THR A 458 1.78 15.64 26.27
N GLY A 459 1.75 15.29 27.54
CA GLY A 459 1.61 13.91 28.00
C GLY A 459 0.18 13.41 27.76
N VAL A 460 -0.04 12.11 27.91
CA VAL A 460 -1.41 11.59 27.99
C VAL A 460 -1.94 11.85 29.40
N ASP A 461 -3.09 12.51 29.49
CA ASP A 461 -3.82 12.78 30.72
C ASP A 461 -5.32 12.56 30.43
N ILE A 462 -5.78 11.35 30.71
CA ILE A 462 -7.14 10.93 30.38
C ILE A 462 -8.16 11.73 31.21
N GLU A 463 -7.85 12.07 32.46
CA GLU A 463 -8.75 12.80 33.34
C GLU A 463 -8.99 14.24 32.85
N ASN A 464 -7.98 14.84 32.21
CA ASN A 464 -8.08 16.19 31.64
C ASN A 464 -8.30 16.19 30.11
N ASN A 465 -8.70 15.05 29.53
CA ASN A 465 -8.97 14.90 28.09
C ASN A 465 -7.74 15.24 27.21
N GLN A 466 -6.55 14.86 27.66
CA GLN A 466 -5.31 15.01 26.95
C GLN A 466 -4.79 13.63 26.55
N PHE A 467 -4.68 13.37 25.27
CA PHE A 467 -4.36 12.04 24.73
C PHE A 467 -2.96 11.95 24.09
N GLY A 468 -2.09 12.93 24.33
CA GLY A 468 -0.72 12.95 23.80
C GLY A 468 -0.60 13.36 22.35
N VAL A 469 -1.65 13.95 21.78
CA VAL A 469 -1.72 14.42 20.40
C VAL A 469 -2.01 15.93 20.39
N ASP A 470 -1.14 16.70 19.73
CA ASP A 470 -1.42 18.12 19.46
C ASP A 470 -2.51 18.22 18.39
N TYR A 471 -3.76 18.48 18.80
CA TYR A 471 -4.91 18.51 17.92
C TYR A 471 -4.69 19.39 16.68
N ALA A 472 -4.93 18.80 15.51
CA ALA A 472 -4.81 19.45 14.21
C ALA A 472 -3.46 20.16 14.01
N SER A 473 -2.39 19.66 14.59
CA SER A 473 -1.04 20.15 14.37
C SER A 473 -0.33 19.30 13.32
N PHE A 474 -0.18 19.84 12.12
CA PHE A 474 0.59 19.19 11.06
C PHE A 474 2.06 19.06 11.43
N ASP A 475 2.61 20.06 12.14
CA ASP A 475 3.99 20.03 12.60
C ASP A 475 4.24 18.92 13.64
N PHE A 476 3.26 18.65 14.54
CA PHE A 476 3.33 17.51 15.45
C PHE A 476 3.36 16.18 14.66
N MET A 477 2.43 15.99 13.73
CA MET A 477 2.40 14.78 12.91
C MET A 477 3.68 14.57 12.12
N LYS A 478 4.25 15.63 11.55
CA LYS A 478 5.44 15.55 10.69
C LYS A 478 6.74 15.44 11.47
N SER A 479 6.90 16.21 12.57
CA SER A 479 8.18 16.33 13.28
C SER A 479 8.31 15.41 14.47
N VAL A 480 7.19 14.98 15.07
CA VAL A 480 7.17 14.08 16.23
C VAL A 480 6.82 12.66 15.80
N VAL A 481 5.60 12.43 15.31
CA VAL A 481 5.13 11.09 14.95
C VAL A 481 5.92 10.52 13.77
N GLN A 482 6.20 11.33 12.75
CA GLN A 482 7.01 10.98 11.57
C GLN A 482 8.47 11.43 11.66
N SER A 483 9.03 11.53 12.87
CA SER A 483 10.47 11.83 12.99
C SER A 483 11.32 10.80 12.24
N SER A 484 12.53 11.17 11.82
CA SER A 484 13.44 10.26 11.11
C SER A 484 13.63 8.94 11.85
N ARG A 485 13.78 9.02 13.18
CA ARG A 485 13.92 7.84 14.04
C ARG A 485 12.66 6.95 13.98
N ASN A 486 11.47 7.53 14.13
CA ASN A 486 10.21 6.79 14.17
C ASN A 486 9.89 6.17 12.81
N ASN A 487 10.32 6.79 11.72
CA ASN A 487 10.19 6.26 10.36
C ASN A 487 11.16 5.11 10.07
N LYS A 488 12.31 5.06 10.72
CA LYS A 488 13.38 4.09 10.41
C LYS A 488 13.57 2.99 11.45
N LEU A 489 13.16 3.22 12.70
CA LEU A 489 13.31 2.26 13.79
C LEU A 489 11.94 2.00 14.45
N PRO A 490 11.19 0.99 14.02
CA PRO A 490 9.92 0.65 14.65
C PRO A 490 10.14 0.08 16.06
N MET A 491 9.29 0.49 17.01
CA MET A 491 9.30 0.00 18.39
C MET A 491 7.87 -0.32 18.85
N GLY A 492 7.69 -1.45 19.52
CA GLY A 492 6.40 -1.90 19.99
C GLY A 492 6.50 -3.15 20.88
N ALA A 493 5.41 -3.89 21.03
CA ALA A 493 5.30 -5.09 21.84
C ALA A 493 5.33 -6.41 21.02
N GLY A 494 5.69 -6.36 19.73
CA GLY A 494 5.73 -7.52 18.85
C GLY A 494 6.81 -8.55 19.22
N PRO A 495 6.83 -9.70 18.50
CA PRO A 495 7.72 -10.82 18.82
C PRO A 495 9.21 -10.52 18.65
N TYR A 496 9.52 -9.53 17.83
CA TYR A 496 10.88 -9.08 17.60
C TYR A 496 11.03 -7.58 17.83
N LYS A 497 12.27 -7.12 18.00
CA LYS A 497 12.64 -5.71 18.07
C LYS A 497 13.72 -5.39 17.05
N ALA A 498 13.78 -4.13 16.61
CA ALA A 498 14.80 -3.63 15.71
C ALA A 498 16.20 -3.79 16.32
N THR A 499 17.17 -4.19 15.49
CA THR A 499 18.58 -4.33 15.85
C THR A 499 19.46 -3.99 14.63
N ASP A 500 20.75 -4.23 14.72
CA ASP A 500 21.69 -4.12 13.62
C ASP A 500 22.39 -5.48 13.34
N ARG A 501 23.32 -5.47 12.40
CA ARG A 501 24.13 -6.64 12.07
C ARG A 501 24.87 -7.22 13.29
N LYS A 502 25.19 -6.40 14.30
CA LYS A 502 25.90 -6.78 15.52
C LYS A 502 24.95 -7.16 16.67
N ASN A 503 23.65 -7.13 16.44
CA ASN A 503 22.58 -7.35 17.42
C ASN A 503 22.59 -6.34 18.59
N ALA A 504 22.86 -5.07 18.32
CA ALA A 504 22.79 -3.99 19.28
C ALA A 504 21.37 -3.82 19.85
N ASP A 505 21.26 -3.48 21.13
CA ASP A 505 19.96 -3.20 21.75
C ASP A 505 19.39 -1.83 21.33
N SER A 506 20.24 -0.91 20.93
CA SER A 506 19.89 0.43 20.43
C SER A 506 20.67 0.68 19.13
N PRO A 507 20.18 0.19 17.98
CA PRO A 507 20.85 0.39 16.70
C PRO A 507 20.76 1.84 16.23
N ALA A 508 21.70 2.26 15.39
CA ALA A 508 21.56 3.51 14.64
C ALA A 508 20.43 3.40 13.62
N GLU A 509 19.79 4.51 13.28
CA GLU A 509 18.67 4.56 12.32
C GLU A 509 19.01 3.90 10.97
N SER A 510 20.22 4.15 10.45
CA SER A 510 20.67 3.58 9.17
C SER A 510 21.16 2.13 9.26
N ALA A 511 21.21 1.54 10.44
CA ALA A 511 21.78 0.20 10.64
C ALA A 511 20.70 -0.90 10.71
N PHE A 512 19.45 -0.56 11.02
CA PHE A 512 18.33 -1.51 11.06
C PHE A 512 18.04 -2.10 9.67
N PHE A 513 17.92 -1.25 8.67
CA PHE A 513 17.85 -1.66 7.26
C PHE A 513 19.14 -1.22 6.57
N SER A 514 20.02 -2.15 6.27
CA SER A 514 21.29 -1.88 5.63
C SER A 514 21.77 -3.08 4.81
N ASN A 515 22.43 -2.80 3.66
CA ASN A 515 22.93 -3.83 2.74
C ASN A 515 21.83 -4.82 2.31
N ASN A 516 20.64 -4.32 2.00
CA ASN A 516 19.47 -5.11 1.61
C ASN A 516 19.02 -6.12 2.67
N VAL A 517 19.30 -5.88 3.95
CA VAL A 517 18.88 -6.73 5.08
C VAL A 517 18.23 -5.89 6.16
N VAL A 518 17.06 -6.31 6.62
CA VAL A 518 16.42 -5.81 7.85
C VAL A 518 16.76 -6.74 9.01
N TYR A 519 17.23 -6.17 10.12
CA TYR A 519 17.80 -6.92 11.24
C TYR A 519 16.88 -6.91 12.47
N PHE A 520 16.46 -8.08 12.91
CA PHE A 520 15.63 -8.24 14.09
C PHE A 520 16.29 -9.11 15.13
N LYS A 521 15.98 -8.80 16.39
CA LYS A 521 16.35 -9.57 17.58
C LYS A 521 15.09 -9.91 18.37
N ARG A 522 15.04 -11.08 18.99
CA ARG A 522 13.95 -11.50 19.86
C ARG A 522 13.59 -10.41 20.88
N ASN A 523 12.31 -10.12 21.03
CA ASN A 523 11.78 -9.31 22.11
C ASN A 523 11.56 -10.20 23.35
N SER A 524 12.34 -9.99 24.41
CA SER A 524 12.24 -10.78 25.66
C SER A 524 10.95 -10.51 26.44
N ASN A 525 10.24 -9.41 26.12
CA ASN A 525 8.99 -9.04 26.76
C ASN A 525 7.74 -9.58 26.04
N PHE A 526 7.88 -10.15 24.84
CA PHE A 526 6.74 -10.61 24.04
C PHE A 526 5.82 -11.59 24.78
N LYS A 527 6.36 -12.47 25.60
CA LYS A 527 5.58 -13.39 26.47
C LYS A 527 4.62 -12.67 27.42
N THR A 528 4.79 -11.36 27.64
CA THR A 528 3.86 -10.58 28.48
C THR A 528 2.57 -10.20 27.75
N VAL A 529 2.52 -10.35 26.43
CA VAL A 529 1.35 -10.03 25.60
C VAL A 529 0.18 -10.98 25.87
N GLY A 530 0.44 -12.18 26.36
CA GLY A 530 -0.58 -13.12 26.76
C GLY A 530 -0.01 -14.29 27.55
N SER A 531 -0.74 -14.76 28.55
CA SER A 531 -0.29 -15.81 29.49
C SER A 531 -0.03 -17.17 28.82
N LYS A 532 -0.49 -17.37 27.59
CA LYS A 532 -0.23 -18.56 26.76
C LYS A 532 0.81 -18.33 25.67
N LEU A 533 1.42 -17.15 25.61
CA LEU A 533 2.44 -16.82 24.63
C LEU A 533 3.85 -17.02 25.21
N GLU A 534 4.75 -17.45 24.35
CA GLU A 534 6.17 -17.57 24.62
C GLU A 534 6.96 -16.58 23.75
N ASN A 535 8.15 -16.20 24.23
CA ASN A 535 9.06 -15.43 23.38
C ASN A 535 9.45 -16.21 22.14
N ALA A 536 9.75 -15.51 21.06
CA ALA A 536 10.17 -16.12 19.81
C ALA A 536 11.26 -17.18 20.03
N LYS A 537 11.12 -18.37 19.46
CA LYS A 537 12.08 -19.49 19.65
C LYS A 537 13.42 -19.17 19.01
N ILE A 538 13.40 -18.55 17.82
CA ILE A 538 14.61 -18.11 17.12
C ILE A 538 15.01 -16.72 17.60
N GLU A 539 16.27 -16.54 17.99
CA GLU A 539 16.75 -15.26 18.53
C GLU A 539 16.92 -14.19 17.46
N LYS A 540 17.47 -14.56 16.30
CA LYS A 540 17.84 -13.62 15.24
C LYS A 540 17.02 -13.88 14.00
N LEU A 541 16.26 -12.88 13.56
CA LEU A 541 15.52 -12.89 12.30
C LEU A 541 16.14 -11.87 11.35
N ARG A 542 16.23 -12.23 10.08
CA ARG A 542 16.72 -11.36 9.00
C ARG A 542 15.74 -11.39 7.85
N TYR A 543 15.29 -10.23 7.40
CA TYR A 543 14.59 -10.10 6.14
C TYR A 543 15.59 -9.66 5.09
N GLN A 544 15.88 -10.55 4.13
CA GLN A 544 16.82 -10.32 3.04
C GLN A 544 16.06 -9.96 1.78
N VAL A 545 16.36 -8.79 1.22
CA VAL A 545 15.86 -8.43 -0.11
C VAL A 545 16.53 -9.32 -1.16
N VAL A 546 15.72 -10.03 -1.94
CA VAL A 546 16.16 -10.94 -2.99
C VAL A 546 15.29 -10.74 -4.22
N PRO A 547 15.87 -10.50 -5.40
CA PRO A 547 15.12 -10.50 -6.65
C PRO A 547 14.37 -11.81 -6.87
N SER A 548 13.14 -11.74 -7.37
CA SER A 548 12.29 -12.93 -7.58
C SER A 548 12.94 -13.98 -8.48
N SER A 549 13.71 -13.55 -9.48
CA SER A 549 14.49 -14.45 -10.38
C SER A 549 15.53 -15.27 -9.64
N ASP A 550 16.08 -14.77 -8.53
CA ASP A 550 17.19 -15.37 -7.80
C ASP A 550 16.72 -16.14 -6.55
N ALA A 551 15.43 -16.07 -6.21
CA ALA A 551 14.86 -16.61 -4.98
C ALA A 551 15.23 -18.10 -4.76
N ILE A 552 14.99 -18.96 -5.77
CA ILE A 552 15.24 -20.41 -5.67
C ILE A 552 16.74 -20.71 -5.58
N ALA A 553 17.59 -19.99 -6.32
CA ALA A 553 19.04 -20.16 -6.26
C ALA A 553 19.61 -19.76 -4.89
N ASN A 554 19.08 -18.67 -4.28
CA ASN A 554 19.45 -18.25 -2.93
C ASN A 554 18.96 -19.23 -1.85
N LEU A 555 17.76 -19.83 -2.02
CA LEU A 555 17.26 -20.89 -1.15
C LEU A 555 18.14 -22.15 -1.24
N GLU A 556 18.49 -22.58 -2.45
CA GLU A 556 19.38 -23.74 -2.68
C GLU A 556 20.77 -23.53 -2.07
N ALA A 557 21.30 -22.30 -2.21
CA ALA A 557 22.60 -21.93 -1.65
C ALA A 557 22.57 -21.71 -0.11
N GLY A 558 21.38 -21.78 0.53
CA GLY A 558 21.24 -21.55 1.97
C GLY A 558 21.46 -20.10 2.40
N LYS A 559 21.40 -19.13 1.46
CA LYS A 559 21.49 -17.70 1.76
C LYS A 559 20.17 -17.16 2.33
N VAL A 560 19.05 -17.72 1.90
CA VAL A 560 17.72 -17.54 2.50
C VAL A 560 17.15 -18.91 2.86
N HIS A 561 16.27 -18.98 3.84
CA HIS A 561 15.69 -20.22 4.34
C HIS A 561 14.23 -20.39 3.98
N TYR A 562 13.58 -19.31 3.57
CA TYR A 562 12.16 -19.23 3.22
C TYR A 562 11.97 -18.20 2.12
N ILE A 563 11.21 -18.56 1.08
CA ILE A 563 10.92 -17.72 -0.09
C ILE A 563 9.46 -17.83 -0.55
N THR A 564 9.01 -16.87 -1.34
CA THR A 564 7.68 -16.83 -1.99
C THR A 564 7.84 -16.61 -3.49
N PRO A 565 8.28 -17.63 -4.26
CA PRO A 565 8.53 -17.49 -5.70
C PRO A 565 7.24 -17.49 -6.51
N ALA A 566 7.29 -16.97 -7.75
CA ALA A 566 6.17 -17.01 -8.67
C ALA A 566 5.71 -18.45 -9.00
N LEU A 567 4.42 -18.62 -9.27
CA LEU A 567 3.73 -19.92 -9.51
C LEU A 567 3.94 -20.49 -10.92
N THR A 568 5.09 -20.26 -11.53
CA THR A 568 5.39 -20.73 -12.89
C THR A 568 5.78 -22.20 -12.90
N ASN A 569 5.53 -22.88 -14.02
CA ASN A 569 5.98 -24.25 -14.23
C ASN A 569 7.50 -24.43 -14.03
N ASP A 570 8.29 -23.43 -14.46
CA ASP A 570 9.76 -23.47 -14.32
C ASP A 570 10.18 -23.46 -12.85
N ASN A 571 9.59 -22.59 -12.02
CA ASN A 571 9.88 -22.52 -10.59
C ASN A 571 9.49 -23.82 -9.86
N PHE A 572 8.33 -24.39 -10.16
CA PHE A 572 7.94 -25.68 -9.60
C PHE A 572 8.90 -26.79 -10.01
N ASN A 573 9.29 -26.84 -11.30
CA ASN A 573 10.24 -27.83 -11.79
C ASN A 573 11.63 -27.71 -11.14
N LYS A 574 12.08 -26.48 -10.87
CA LYS A 574 13.32 -26.22 -10.11
C LYS A 574 13.19 -26.70 -8.67
N LEU A 575 12.09 -26.36 -7.97
CA LEU A 575 11.85 -26.78 -6.59
C LEU A 575 11.65 -28.28 -6.45
N ASP A 576 10.97 -28.95 -7.40
CA ASP A 576 10.79 -30.40 -7.43
C ASP A 576 12.14 -31.14 -7.49
N LYS A 577 13.12 -30.65 -8.25
CA LYS A 577 14.48 -31.19 -8.28
C LYS A 577 15.24 -31.03 -6.95
N LEU A 578 14.81 -30.06 -6.13
CA LEU A 578 15.45 -29.79 -4.83
C LEU A 578 14.80 -30.53 -3.65
N LYS A 579 13.70 -31.24 -3.87
CA LYS A 579 13.02 -32.03 -2.81
C LYS A 579 13.97 -32.99 -2.09
N SER A 580 14.85 -33.68 -2.83
CA SER A 580 15.88 -34.59 -2.27
C SER A 580 16.89 -33.85 -1.38
N LYS A 581 17.04 -32.54 -1.54
CA LYS A 581 17.88 -31.68 -0.72
C LYS A 581 17.17 -31.12 0.52
N GLY A 582 15.89 -31.46 0.72
CA GLY A 582 15.08 -31.04 1.87
C GLY A 582 14.20 -29.81 1.58
N MET A 583 14.07 -29.39 0.33
CA MET A 583 13.15 -28.28 0.00
C MET A 583 11.71 -28.77 0.04
N VAL A 584 10.86 -27.99 0.74
CA VAL A 584 9.42 -28.23 0.88
C VAL A 584 8.67 -27.07 0.26
N THR A 585 7.57 -27.37 -0.43
CA THR A 585 6.67 -26.38 -1.03
C THR A 585 5.29 -26.49 -0.42
N LEU A 586 4.66 -25.34 -0.17
CA LEU A 586 3.28 -25.21 0.28
C LEU A 586 2.56 -24.24 -0.63
N THR A 587 1.28 -24.45 -0.85
CA THR A 587 0.43 -23.51 -1.60
C THR A 587 -0.87 -23.29 -0.85
N THR A 588 -1.37 -22.05 -0.93
CA THR A 588 -2.72 -21.69 -0.47
C THR A 588 -3.30 -20.66 -1.43
N ASP A 589 -4.61 -20.53 -1.50
CA ASP A 589 -5.22 -19.50 -2.31
C ASP A 589 -4.87 -18.11 -1.78
N GLN A 590 -4.77 -17.14 -2.67
CA GLN A 590 -4.52 -15.74 -2.33
C GLN A 590 -5.86 -15.00 -2.21
N LEU A 591 -5.93 -13.99 -1.34
CA LEU A 591 -7.12 -13.13 -1.20
C LEU A 591 -7.38 -12.26 -2.44
N GLY A 592 -6.34 -11.89 -3.17
CA GLY A 592 -6.45 -11.01 -4.32
C GLY A 592 -6.83 -11.74 -5.60
N TYR A 593 -7.29 -10.97 -6.58
CA TYR A 593 -7.58 -11.47 -7.93
C TYR A 593 -7.07 -10.50 -9.00
N GLY A 594 -6.75 -11.06 -10.18
CA GLY A 594 -6.35 -10.30 -11.35
C GLY A 594 -7.56 -9.86 -12.19
N TYR A 595 -7.52 -8.65 -12.68
CA TYR A 595 -8.60 -8.05 -13.48
C TYR A 595 -8.05 -7.20 -14.62
N ILE A 596 -8.93 -6.89 -15.58
CA ILE A 596 -8.72 -5.90 -16.62
C ILE A 596 -9.69 -4.75 -16.37
N GLY A 597 -9.16 -3.53 -16.24
CA GLY A 597 -9.94 -2.32 -16.06
C GLY A 597 -10.10 -1.57 -17.39
N VAL A 598 -11.28 -0.96 -17.59
CA VAL A 598 -11.59 -0.10 -18.73
C VAL A 598 -12.12 1.24 -18.21
N ASN A 599 -11.40 2.31 -18.47
CA ASN A 599 -11.74 3.63 -17.96
C ASN A 599 -12.92 4.25 -18.72
N ALA A 600 -14.08 4.38 -18.06
CA ALA A 600 -15.26 4.95 -18.63
C ALA A 600 -15.14 6.45 -19.00
N SER A 601 -14.15 7.17 -18.45
CA SER A 601 -13.87 8.55 -18.85
C SER A 601 -13.05 8.66 -20.15
N LYS A 602 -12.34 7.59 -20.52
CA LYS A 602 -11.55 7.50 -21.76
C LYS A 602 -12.31 6.79 -22.88
N ILE A 603 -13.06 5.74 -22.52
CA ILE A 603 -13.90 4.97 -23.43
C ILE A 603 -15.34 5.18 -22.98
N THR A 604 -15.93 6.29 -23.43
CA THR A 604 -17.21 6.80 -22.92
C THR A 604 -18.43 6.00 -23.38
N ASP A 605 -18.35 5.32 -24.52
CA ASP A 605 -19.44 4.48 -25.01
C ASP A 605 -19.41 3.10 -24.36
N ILE A 606 -20.50 2.73 -23.68
CA ILE A 606 -20.62 1.43 -23.00
C ILE A 606 -20.54 0.24 -23.97
N ASN A 607 -21.06 0.37 -25.18
CA ASN A 607 -21.00 -0.71 -26.17
C ASN A 607 -19.57 -0.90 -26.69
N LEU A 608 -18.78 0.18 -26.75
CA LEU A 608 -17.36 0.08 -27.07
C LEU A 608 -16.59 -0.61 -25.95
N ARG A 609 -16.88 -0.29 -24.67
CA ARG A 609 -16.27 -1.02 -23.54
C ARG A 609 -16.62 -2.51 -23.59
N LYS A 610 -17.90 -2.85 -23.83
CA LYS A 610 -18.34 -4.25 -23.99
C LYS A 610 -17.65 -4.92 -25.19
N ALA A 611 -17.52 -4.26 -26.32
CA ALA A 611 -16.86 -4.78 -27.49
C ALA A 611 -15.37 -5.08 -27.23
N ILE A 612 -14.67 -4.21 -26.51
CA ILE A 612 -13.27 -4.44 -26.10
C ILE A 612 -13.17 -5.68 -25.21
N MET A 613 -14.05 -5.80 -24.19
CA MET A 613 -14.05 -6.96 -23.29
C MET A 613 -14.40 -8.26 -24.03
N CYS A 614 -15.31 -8.22 -24.99
CA CYS A 614 -15.66 -9.37 -25.85
C CYS A 614 -14.49 -9.93 -26.64
N ALA A 615 -13.50 -9.11 -26.97
CA ALA A 615 -12.30 -9.56 -27.67
C ALA A 615 -11.32 -10.31 -26.77
N MET A 616 -11.55 -10.36 -25.43
CA MET A 616 -10.59 -10.86 -24.44
C MET A 616 -10.92 -12.27 -23.99
N ASN A 617 -10.11 -13.26 -24.40
CA ASN A 617 -10.18 -14.61 -23.85
C ASN A 617 -9.38 -14.70 -22.54
N THR A 618 -10.06 -14.48 -21.42
CA THR A 618 -9.44 -14.46 -20.08
C THR A 618 -8.86 -15.81 -19.64
N SER A 619 -9.28 -16.93 -20.27
CA SER A 619 -8.72 -18.26 -19.96
C SER A 619 -7.21 -18.36 -20.27
N LEU A 620 -6.74 -17.56 -21.24
CA LEU A 620 -5.32 -17.54 -21.63
C LEU A 620 -4.39 -17.04 -20.51
N ALA A 621 -4.93 -16.35 -19.50
CA ALA A 621 -4.15 -15.92 -18.34
C ALA A 621 -3.67 -17.12 -17.50
N LEU A 622 -4.41 -18.23 -17.52
CA LEU A 622 -4.05 -19.43 -16.76
C LEU A 622 -2.82 -20.15 -17.32
N ASP A 623 -2.49 -19.93 -18.60
CA ASP A 623 -1.30 -20.52 -19.23
C ASP A 623 0.02 -20.06 -18.61
N TYR A 624 -0.02 -18.92 -17.91
CA TYR A 624 1.14 -18.40 -17.18
C TYR A 624 1.47 -19.23 -15.93
N TYR A 625 0.45 -19.82 -15.31
CA TYR A 625 0.55 -20.52 -14.05
C TYR A 625 0.68 -22.04 -14.24
N ARG A 626 1.27 -22.72 -13.26
CA ARG A 626 1.18 -24.19 -13.19
C ARG A 626 -0.27 -24.62 -13.04
N ALA A 627 -0.70 -25.64 -13.77
CA ALA A 627 -2.05 -26.14 -13.71
C ALA A 627 -2.48 -26.44 -12.25
N GLY A 628 -3.65 -25.96 -11.85
CA GLY A 628 -4.22 -26.10 -10.51
C GLY A 628 -3.73 -25.06 -9.49
N THR A 629 -2.90 -24.07 -9.89
CA THR A 629 -2.45 -22.99 -8.99
C THR A 629 -3.07 -21.64 -9.31
N ALA A 630 -3.94 -21.58 -10.29
CA ALA A 630 -4.79 -20.44 -10.60
C ALA A 630 -6.11 -20.92 -11.17
N SER A 631 -7.17 -20.16 -10.95
CA SER A 631 -8.51 -20.40 -11.45
C SER A 631 -9.02 -19.15 -12.15
N GLN A 632 -9.85 -19.32 -13.16
CA GLN A 632 -10.61 -18.22 -13.72
C GLN A 632 -11.66 -17.76 -12.71
N ILE A 633 -11.95 -16.46 -12.70
CA ILE A 633 -13.03 -15.86 -11.93
C ILE A 633 -14.03 -15.15 -12.84
N TYR A 634 -15.26 -15.08 -12.37
CA TYR A 634 -16.43 -14.63 -13.15
C TYR A 634 -17.04 -13.35 -12.58
N TRP A 635 -16.73 -13.05 -11.32
CA TRP A 635 -17.27 -11.93 -10.58
C TRP A 635 -16.15 -11.03 -10.05
N PRO A 636 -16.36 -9.72 -9.90
CA PRO A 636 -15.35 -8.78 -9.41
C PRO A 636 -15.17 -8.86 -7.88
N MET A 637 -14.85 -10.04 -7.40
CA MET A 637 -14.60 -10.35 -5.99
C MET A 637 -13.69 -11.58 -5.88
N SER A 638 -12.99 -11.71 -4.77
CA SER A 638 -12.19 -12.90 -4.47
C SER A 638 -13.07 -14.13 -4.27
N MET A 639 -12.70 -15.26 -4.88
CA MET A 639 -13.41 -16.54 -4.73
C MET A 639 -13.41 -17.09 -3.30
N VAL A 640 -12.49 -16.62 -2.45
CA VAL A 640 -12.45 -17.03 -1.04
C VAL A 640 -13.36 -16.17 -0.16
N SER A 641 -13.96 -15.12 -0.71
CA SER A 641 -14.96 -14.30 -0.01
C SER A 641 -16.25 -15.08 0.15
N TRP A 642 -16.86 -14.99 1.31
CA TRP A 642 -18.19 -15.56 1.59
C TRP A 642 -19.29 -14.96 0.70
N ALA A 643 -19.07 -13.76 0.14
CA ALA A 643 -20.03 -13.11 -0.76
C ALA A 643 -19.81 -13.48 -2.25
N TYR A 644 -18.81 -14.29 -2.58
CA TYR A 644 -18.65 -14.79 -3.95
C TYR A 644 -19.73 -15.83 -4.24
N PRO A 645 -20.41 -15.80 -5.41
CA PRO A 645 -21.43 -16.77 -5.75
C PRO A 645 -20.94 -18.22 -5.71
N ASP A 646 -21.83 -19.14 -5.35
CA ASP A 646 -21.53 -20.57 -5.25
C ASP A 646 -22.10 -21.37 -6.44
N GLY A 647 -21.70 -22.64 -6.55
CA GLY A 647 -22.29 -23.61 -7.47
C GLY A 647 -22.13 -23.25 -8.95
N ALA A 648 -23.23 -23.23 -9.69
CA ALA A 648 -23.26 -22.88 -11.11
C ALA A 648 -22.98 -21.38 -11.32
N ASP A 649 -23.49 -20.52 -10.45
CA ASP A 649 -23.37 -19.07 -10.53
C ASP A 649 -21.92 -18.62 -10.28
N ALA A 650 -21.12 -19.42 -9.59
CA ALA A 650 -19.68 -19.17 -9.46
C ALA A 650 -18.96 -19.14 -10.81
N LYS A 651 -19.52 -19.77 -11.85
CA LYS A 651 -18.92 -19.93 -13.19
C LYS A 651 -19.74 -19.34 -14.32
N ASP A 652 -20.83 -18.64 -14.00
CA ASP A 652 -21.70 -17.98 -14.95
C ASP A 652 -22.27 -16.68 -14.35
N ASN A 653 -21.85 -15.55 -14.88
CA ASN A 653 -22.34 -14.24 -14.43
C ASN A 653 -23.53 -13.71 -15.28
N GLY A 654 -24.06 -14.51 -16.20
CA GLY A 654 -25.24 -14.18 -17.00
C GLY A 654 -25.03 -13.07 -18.03
N LYS A 655 -23.80 -12.62 -18.29
CA LYS A 655 -23.53 -11.51 -19.21
C LYS A 655 -23.30 -11.97 -20.65
N ASP A 656 -23.64 -11.12 -21.62
CA ASP A 656 -23.55 -11.40 -23.06
C ASP A 656 -22.13 -11.20 -23.63
N TYR A 657 -21.28 -10.49 -22.94
CA TYR A 657 -19.86 -10.33 -23.32
C TYR A 657 -19.01 -11.33 -22.53
N PRO A 658 -17.78 -11.61 -23.00
CA PRO A 658 -17.02 -12.67 -22.37
C PRO A 658 -16.84 -12.40 -20.90
N ALA A 659 -17.77 -12.96 -20.20
CA ALA A 659 -17.47 -13.49 -18.94
C ALA A 659 -16.55 -14.66 -19.19
N VAL A 660 -15.69 -14.84 -18.28
CA VAL A 660 -14.78 -15.93 -18.18
C VAL A 660 -15.47 -17.24 -18.59
N GLY A 661 -14.82 -18.01 -19.46
CA GLY A 661 -15.33 -19.28 -19.95
C GLY A 661 -16.40 -19.19 -21.03
N LYS A 662 -16.84 -17.99 -21.40
CA LYS A 662 -17.83 -17.74 -22.46
C LYS A 662 -17.24 -17.04 -23.69
N PHE A 663 -15.90 -16.87 -23.78
CA PHE A 663 -15.28 -16.28 -24.95
C PHE A 663 -15.62 -17.09 -26.18
N ASP A 664 -16.20 -16.39 -27.14
CA ASP A 664 -16.54 -16.89 -28.45
C ASP A 664 -16.09 -15.82 -29.45
N GLU A 665 -15.17 -16.19 -30.34
CA GLU A 665 -14.60 -15.26 -31.30
C GLU A 665 -15.66 -14.72 -32.27
N GLU A 666 -16.64 -15.54 -32.64
CA GLU A 666 -17.71 -15.15 -33.54
C GLU A 666 -18.63 -14.13 -32.87
N THR A 667 -19.01 -14.38 -31.62
CA THR A 667 -19.75 -13.45 -30.79
C THR A 667 -18.97 -12.16 -30.57
N ALA A 668 -17.68 -12.21 -30.25
CA ALA A 668 -16.81 -11.05 -30.08
C ALA A 668 -16.76 -10.21 -31.36
N ARG A 669 -16.56 -10.83 -32.52
CA ARG A 669 -16.61 -10.15 -33.83
C ARG A 669 -17.96 -9.51 -34.15
N SER A 670 -19.04 -10.19 -33.82
CA SER A 670 -20.41 -9.66 -33.98
C SER A 670 -20.64 -8.41 -33.17
N LEU A 671 -20.29 -8.41 -31.87
CA LEU A 671 -20.46 -7.27 -30.99
C LEU A 671 -19.58 -6.08 -31.38
N VAL A 672 -18.31 -6.32 -31.73
CA VAL A 672 -17.41 -5.31 -32.26
C VAL A 672 -17.98 -4.69 -33.54
N GLN A 673 -18.47 -5.50 -34.48
CA GLN A 673 -19.07 -5.01 -35.72
C GLN A 673 -20.38 -4.23 -35.49
N GLN A 674 -21.21 -4.67 -34.54
CA GLN A 674 -22.41 -3.94 -34.10
C GLN A 674 -22.05 -2.56 -33.56
N TYR A 675 -21.03 -2.45 -32.72
CA TYR A 675 -20.52 -1.16 -32.24
C TYR A 675 -20.09 -0.27 -33.41
N MET A 676 -19.24 -0.78 -34.31
CA MET A 676 -18.72 -0.02 -35.45
C MET A 676 -19.87 0.52 -36.35
N ASN A 677 -20.86 -0.33 -36.60
CA ASN A 677 -22.05 0.06 -37.40
C ASN A 677 -22.87 1.14 -36.67
N LYS A 678 -23.18 0.95 -35.38
CA LYS A 678 -23.95 1.89 -34.55
C LYS A 678 -23.26 3.24 -34.43
N ALA A 679 -21.96 3.25 -34.21
CA ALA A 679 -21.16 4.44 -34.06
C ALA A 679 -20.78 5.10 -35.40
N ASN A 680 -21.11 4.47 -36.53
CA ASN A 680 -20.73 4.86 -37.89
C ASN A 680 -19.23 5.14 -38.02
N VAL A 681 -18.43 4.23 -37.50
CA VAL A 681 -16.96 4.26 -37.57
C VAL A 681 -16.48 3.21 -38.55
N SER A 682 -15.46 3.55 -39.34
CA SER A 682 -14.79 2.66 -40.27
C SER A 682 -13.39 2.29 -39.80
N ALA A 683 -12.79 1.29 -40.45
CA ALA A 683 -11.42 0.87 -40.16
C ALA A 683 -10.46 2.07 -40.15
N GLY A 684 -9.63 2.16 -39.13
CA GLY A 684 -8.64 3.22 -38.92
C GLY A 684 -9.17 4.52 -38.32
N ASP A 685 -10.47 4.59 -37.94
CA ASP A 685 -11.01 5.75 -37.21
C ASP A 685 -10.26 5.97 -35.90
N SER A 686 -10.01 7.21 -35.51
CA SER A 686 -9.30 7.57 -34.27
C SER A 686 -10.01 7.09 -33.01
N LYS A 687 -11.33 6.89 -33.05
CA LYS A 687 -12.10 6.29 -31.94
C LYS A 687 -11.79 4.82 -31.71
N LEU A 688 -11.16 4.15 -32.69
CA LEU A 688 -10.72 2.74 -32.59
C LEU A 688 -9.24 2.63 -32.18
N LYS A 689 -8.60 3.73 -31.80
CA LYS A 689 -7.22 3.72 -31.29
C LYS A 689 -7.24 3.55 -29.77
N VAL A 690 -6.74 2.41 -29.30
CA VAL A 690 -6.75 2.06 -27.86
C VAL A 690 -5.41 1.43 -27.49
N GLN A 691 -4.87 1.82 -26.32
CA GLN A 691 -3.70 1.22 -25.74
C GLN A 691 -4.10 0.28 -24.58
N PHE A 692 -3.61 -0.96 -24.60
CA PHE A 692 -3.75 -1.95 -23.57
C PHE A 692 -2.46 -1.97 -22.75
N THR A 693 -2.53 -1.59 -21.48
CA THR A 693 -1.35 -1.37 -20.63
C THR A 693 -1.19 -2.49 -19.61
N ILE A 694 -0.03 -3.13 -19.61
CA ILE A 694 0.41 -4.08 -18.57
C ILE A 694 1.28 -3.32 -17.58
N ALA A 695 0.96 -3.41 -16.28
CA ALA A 695 1.77 -2.84 -15.23
C ALA A 695 3.04 -3.68 -15.03
N GLY A 696 4.20 -3.03 -15.04
CA GLY A 696 5.49 -3.68 -14.80
C GLY A 696 6.53 -3.38 -15.85
N SER A 697 7.63 -4.12 -15.79
CA SER A 697 8.81 -3.93 -16.64
C SER A 697 9.00 -5.02 -17.70
N SER A 698 8.17 -6.07 -17.69
CA SER A 698 8.20 -7.16 -18.68
C SER A 698 6.84 -7.35 -19.33
N LEU A 699 6.80 -7.29 -20.63
CA LEU A 699 5.57 -7.48 -21.40
C LEU A 699 5.12 -8.94 -21.41
N THR A 700 6.06 -9.86 -21.57
CA THR A 700 5.77 -11.30 -21.73
C THR A 700 5.68 -12.05 -20.41
N ASP A 701 6.26 -11.53 -19.35
CA ASP A 701 6.20 -12.11 -18.01
C ASP A 701 5.03 -11.53 -17.21
N HIS A 702 3.84 -11.61 -17.79
CA HIS A 702 2.59 -11.19 -17.14
C HIS A 702 1.44 -12.12 -17.57
N PRO A 703 0.61 -12.59 -16.64
CA PRO A 703 -0.46 -13.54 -16.94
C PRO A 703 -1.45 -13.01 -17.99
N THR A 704 -1.73 -11.70 -18.01
CA THR A 704 -2.70 -11.10 -18.93
C THR A 704 -2.10 -10.81 -20.33
N TYR A 705 -0.79 -10.97 -20.54
CA TYR A 705 -0.17 -10.65 -21.83
C TYR A 705 -0.81 -11.38 -23.02
N LYS A 706 -1.02 -12.70 -22.90
CA LYS A 706 -1.66 -13.48 -23.98
C LYS A 706 -3.07 -13.00 -24.26
N VAL A 707 -3.83 -12.66 -23.24
CA VAL A 707 -5.20 -12.11 -23.36
C VAL A 707 -5.16 -10.81 -24.18
N PHE A 708 -4.30 -9.88 -23.82
CA PHE A 708 -4.17 -8.60 -24.51
C PHE A 708 -3.64 -8.73 -25.93
N ARG A 709 -2.62 -9.58 -26.13
CA ARG A 709 -2.06 -9.85 -27.47
C ARG A 709 -3.12 -10.37 -28.45
N ASP A 710 -3.89 -11.37 -28.04
CA ASP A 710 -4.86 -12.04 -28.91
C ASP A 710 -6.10 -11.13 -29.13
N ALA A 711 -6.54 -10.41 -28.07
CA ALA A 711 -7.59 -9.40 -28.19
C ALA A 711 -7.17 -8.24 -29.12
N ALA A 712 -5.94 -7.77 -29.01
CA ALA A 712 -5.41 -6.74 -29.90
C ALA A 712 -5.33 -7.23 -31.35
N ALA A 713 -4.90 -8.47 -31.59
CA ALA A 713 -4.86 -9.08 -32.92
C ALA A 713 -6.27 -9.17 -33.54
N LEU A 714 -7.25 -9.62 -32.75
CA LEU A 714 -8.65 -9.70 -33.17
C LEU A 714 -9.20 -8.33 -33.55
N LEU A 715 -9.07 -7.33 -32.68
CA LEU A 715 -9.55 -5.96 -32.90
C LEU A 715 -8.84 -5.30 -34.09
N ASN A 716 -7.52 -5.47 -34.21
CA ASN A 716 -6.74 -4.97 -35.33
C ASN A 716 -7.15 -5.61 -36.68
N SER A 717 -7.55 -6.90 -36.70
CA SER A 717 -8.09 -7.55 -37.91
C SER A 717 -9.40 -6.94 -38.39
N MET A 718 -10.09 -6.17 -37.53
CA MET A 718 -11.33 -5.46 -37.84
C MET A 718 -11.10 -3.95 -38.11
N GLY A 719 -9.85 -3.53 -38.22
CA GLY A 719 -9.50 -2.14 -38.56
C GLY A 719 -9.26 -1.23 -37.32
N TRP A 720 -9.16 -1.80 -36.14
CA TRP A 720 -8.74 -1.06 -34.94
C TRP A 720 -7.22 -0.81 -34.93
N GLN A 721 -6.80 0.06 -34.04
CA GLN A 721 -5.39 0.36 -33.75
C GLN A 721 -5.12 0.12 -32.26
N VAL A 722 -5.04 -1.16 -31.89
CA VAL A 722 -4.75 -1.56 -30.50
C VAL A 722 -3.27 -1.87 -30.37
N GLU A 723 -2.63 -1.20 -29.42
CA GLU A 723 -1.24 -1.41 -29.04
C GLU A 723 -1.18 -2.01 -27.62
N VAL A 724 -0.40 -3.08 -27.45
CA VAL A 724 -0.14 -3.65 -26.12
C VAL A 724 1.21 -3.15 -25.64
N VAL A 725 1.22 -2.50 -24.47
CA VAL A 725 2.42 -1.87 -23.90
C VAL A 725 2.66 -2.35 -22.47
N CYS A 726 3.94 -2.36 -22.08
CA CYS A 726 4.36 -2.51 -20.70
C CYS A 726 4.73 -1.12 -20.15
N ASP A 727 4.29 -0.80 -18.96
CA ASP A 727 4.56 0.49 -18.33
C ASP A 727 4.89 0.30 -16.85
N ALA A 728 6.13 0.59 -16.48
CA ALA A 728 6.59 0.48 -15.08
C ALA A 728 5.88 1.48 -14.14
N GLN A 729 5.36 2.58 -14.69
CA GLN A 729 4.59 3.59 -13.95
C GLN A 729 3.06 3.39 -14.05
N ALA A 730 2.61 2.25 -14.57
CA ALA A 730 1.18 2.00 -14.80
C ALA A 730 0.34 2.19 -13.53
N LEU A 731 0.80 1.77 -12.35
CA LEU A 731 0.06 1.95 -11.09
C LEU A 731 -0.17 3.42 -10.76
N THR A 732 0.83 4.28 -10.94
CA THR A 732 0.67 5.73 -10.79
C THR A 732 -0.32 6.29 -11.81
N LYS A 733 -0.24 5.84 -13.06
CA LYS A 733 -1.14 6.26 -14.14
C LYS A 733 -2.57 5.75 -13.94
N ILE A 734 -2.76 4.58 -13.35
CA ILE A 734 -4.08 4.10 -12.89
C ILE A 734 -4.63 5.07 -11.86
N ASN A 735 -3.86 5.40 -10.83
CA ASN A 735 -4.31 6.30 -9.76
C ASN A 735 -4.68 7.70 -10.25
N THR A 736 -4.07 8.18 -11.31
CA THR A 736 -4.40 9.46 -11.94
C THR A 736 -5.51 9.37 -12.99
N GLY A 737 -6.02 8.17 -13.29
CA GLY A 737 -7.04 7.93 -14.32
C GLY A 737 -6.52 8.16 -15.74
N SER A 738 -5.22 8.05 -15.96
CA SER A 738 -4.59 8.35 -17.27
C SER A 738 -4.69 7.20 -18.27
N LEU A 739 -4.85 5.96 -17.81
CA LEU A 739 -4.93 4.78 -18.67
C LEU A 739 -6.35 4.56 -19.20
N ALA A 740 -6.45 4.01 -20.41
CA ALA A 740 -7.73 3.63 -21.04
C ALA A 740 -8.12 2.18 -20.72
N VAL A 741 -7.19 1.24 -20.91
CA VAL A 741 -7.35 -0.18 -20.59
C VAL A 741 -6.08 -0.66 -19.91
N TRP A 742 -6.21 -1.39 -18.82
CA TRP A 742 -5.04 -1.90 -18.09
C TRP A 742 -5.31 -3.26 -17.46
N ALA A 743 -4.24 -4.00 -17.18
CA ALA A 743 -4.26 -5.21 -16.37
C ALA A 743 -3.59 -4.95 -15.02
N ALA A 744 -4.28 -5.32 -13.93
CA ALA A 744 -3.80 -5.19 -12.57
C ALA A 744 -4.37 -6.29 -11.66
N ALA A 745 -4.08 -6.24 -10.37
CA ALA A 745 -4.63 -7.14 -9.37
C ALA A 745 -5.05 -6.38 -8.11
N TRP A 746 -6.12 -6.84 -7.48
CA TRP A 746 -6.57 -6.38 -6.17
C TRP A 746 -6.02 -7.25 -5.05
N SER A 747 -5.85 -6.66 -3.87
CA SER A 747 -5.82 -7.38 -2.60
C SER A 747 -7.17 -7.18 -1.91
N SER A 748 -7.85 -8.27 -1.54
CA SER A 748 -9.16 -8.19 -0.91
C SER A 748 -9.04 -7.92 0.59
N ALA A 749 -10.02 -7.19 1.15
CA ALA A 749 -10.16 -7.00 2.58
C ALA A 749 -10.70 -8.28 3.26
N LEU A 750 -10.60 -8.35 4.59
CA LEU A 750 -11.13 -9.45 5.40
C LEU A 750 -12.66 -9.54 5.31
N ASP A 751 -13.33 -8.41 5.35
CA ASP A 751 -14.77 -8.28 5.13
C ASP A 751 -14.98 -7.58 3.78
N PRO A 752 -15.78 -8.16 2.86
CA PRO A 752 -16.00 -7.55 1.55
C PRO A 752 -16.70 -6.20 1.68
N ASP A 753 -16.19 -5.21 0.95
CA ASP A 753 -16.80 -3.88 0.86
C ASP A 753 -16.52 -3.26 -0.51
N LEU A 754 -17.58 -3.03 -1.25
CA LEU A 754 -17.51 -2.47 -2.59
C LEU A 754 -17.48 -0.93 -2.63
N TYR A 755 -17.63 -0.24 -1.48
CA TYR A 755 -17.79 1.22 -1.43
C TYR A 755 -16.58 1.96 -1.98
N GLN A 756 -15.38 1.59 -1.53
CA GLN A 756 -14.17 2.33 -1.87
C GLN A 756 -13.92 2.37 -3.38
N VAL A 757 -14.17 1.28 -4.08
CA VAL A 757 -13.89 1.13 -5.51
C VAL A 757 -15.06 1.58 -6.38
N TYR A 758 -16.28 1.17 -6.03
CA TYR A 758 -17.42 1.20 -6.95
C TYR A 758 -18.53 2.20 -6.58
N HIS A 759 -18.49 2.80 -5.39
CA HIS A 759 -19.54 3.75 -4.99
C HIS A 759 -19.37 5.11 -5.68
N LYS A 760 -20.44 5.69 -6.22
CA LYS A 760 -20.44 6.98 -6.95
C LYS A 760 -19.89 8.16 -6.17
N ASN A 761 -19.97 8.13 -4.83
CA ASN A 761 -19.48 9.18 -3.93
C ASN A 761 -18.12 8.84 -3.30
N SER A 762 -17.50 7.73 -3.69
CA SER A 762 -16.17 7.41 -3.18
C SER A 762 -15.14 8.45 -3.61
N THR A 763 -14.25 8.82 -2.67
CA THR A 763 -13.14 9.75 -2.92
C THR A 763 -11.83 9.03 -3.20
N ALA A 764 -11.84 7.69 -3.26
CA ALA A 764 -10.65 6.91 -3.54
C ALA A 764 -10.11 7.15 -4.96
N THR A 765 -8.80 7.04 -5.11
CA THR A 765 -8.12 7.20 -6.42
C THR A 765 -8.58 6.15 -7.44
N SER A 766 -8.92 4.93 -6.99
CA SER A 766 -9.50 3.88 -7.82
C SER A 766 -10.77 4.33 -8.55
N THR A 767 -11.60 5.15 -7.93
CA THR A 767 -12.80 5.73 -8.57
C THR A 767 -12.45 6.61 -9.78
N LEU A 768 -11.32 7.31 -9.73
CA LEU A 768 -10.79 8.06 -10.87
C LEU A 768 -10.31 7.14 -11.98
N ALA A 769 -9.57 6.09 -11.61
CA ALA A 769 -9.04 5.11 -12.55
C ALA A 769 -10.14 4.44 -13.39
N TRP A 770 -11.26 4.13 -12.77
CA TRP A 770 -12.41 3.48 -13.42
C TRP A 770 -13.34 4.45 -14.15
N GLY A 771 -13.28 5.75 -13.87
CA GLY A 771 -14.13 6.76 -14.50
C GLY A 771 -15.52 6.91 -13.88
N TYR A 772 -15.76 6.47 -12.64
CA TYR A 772 -17.06 6.58 -11.96
C TYR A 772 -17.54 8.02 -11.80
N LYS A 773 -16.64 8.96 -11.54
CA LYS A 773 -17.00 10.40 -11.50
C LYS A 773 -17.53 10.88 -12.85
N HIS A 774 -16.95 10.41 -13.96
CA HIS A 774 -17.43 10.71 -15.30
C HIS A 774 -18.82 10.11 -15.53
N LEU A 775 -19.00 8.81 -15.19
CA LEU A 775 -20.30 8.14 -15.30
C LEU A 775 -21.38 8.86 -14.52
N ASN A 776 -21.12 9.28 -13.30
CA ASN A 776 -22.07 9.99 -12.45
C ASN A 776 -22.50 11.35 -13.04
N SER A 777 -21.57 12.08 -13.69
CA SER A 777 -21.81 13.43 -14.23
C SER A 777 -22.25 13.43 -15.69
N ASN A 778 -21.63 12.58 -16.51
CA ASN A 778 -21.72 12.62 -17.99
C ASN A 778 -22.16 11.30 -18.63
N GLY A 779 -22.34 10.23 -17.87
CA GLY A 779 -22.84 8.95 -18.37
C GLY A 779 -24.23 9.07 -18.95
N THR A 780 -24.67 8.08 -19.71
CA THR A 780 -26.04 7.98 -20.22
C THR A 780 -27.04 7.88 -19.04
N ALA A 781 -28.32 8.07 -19.32
CA ALA A 781 -29.35 7.92 -18.28
C ALA A 781 -29.35 6.51 -17.68
N GLU A 782 -29.13 5.49 -18.52
CA GLU A 782 -29.02 4.09 -18.12
C GLU A 782 -27.80 3.83 -17.22
N GLU A 783 -26.61 4.29 -17.61
CA GLU A 783 -25.41 4.15 -16.81
C GLU A 783 -25.53 4.85 -15.45
N ARG A 784 -26.13 6.04 -15.39
CA ARG A 784 -26.39 6.72 -14.11
C ARG A 784 -27.39 5.96 -13.23
N GLN A 785 -28.40 5.32 -13.85
CA GLN A 785 -29.35 4.50 -13.11
C GLN A 785 -28.69 3.24 -12.53
N LEU A 786 -27.87 2.55 -13.34
CA LEU A 786 -27.08 1.39 -12.88
C LEU A 786 -26.16 1.78 -11.72
N LEU A 787 -25.41 2.89 -11.86
CA LEU A 787 -24.51 3.38 -10.85
C LEU A 787 -25.26 3.80 -9.56
N THR A 788 -26.48 4.29 -9.67
CA THR A 788 -27.32 4.62 -8.52
C THR A 788 -27.77 3.36 -7.79
N LYS A 789 -28.27 2.35 -8.51
CA LYS A 789 -28.65 1.06 -7.93
C LYS A 789 -27.48 0.37 -7.24
N LEU A 790 -26.34 0.30 -7.92
CA LEU A 790 -25.09 -0.20 -7.37
C LEU A 790 -24.73 0.48 -6.04
N SER A 791 -24.78 1.83 -6.02
CA SER A 791 -24.44 2.60 -4.83
C SER A 791 -25.42 2.38 -3.68
N THR A 792 -26.71 2.23 -3.96
CA THR A 792 -27.74 1.91 -2.95
C THR A 792 -27.49 0.55 -2.33
N LEU A 793 -27.27 -0.49 -3.11
CA LEU A 793 -26.98 -1.84 -2.59
C LEU A 793 -25.70 -1.86 -1.75
N ILE A 794 -24.66 -1.11 -2.15
CA ILE A 794 -23.46 -0.99 -1.34
C ILE A 794 -23.74 -0.34 0.02
N GLU A 795 -24.57 0.71 0.06
CA GLU A 795 -24.94 1.37 1.31
C GLU A 795 -25.81 0.47 2.19
N ASP A 796 -26.76 -0.26 1.60
CA ASP A 796 -27.64 -1.20 2.30
C ASP A 796 -26.83 -2.37 2.90
N ALA A 797 -25.91 -2.97 2.13
CA ALA A 797 -25.03 -4.03 2.61
C ALA A 797 -24.09 -3.59 3.74
N ARG A 798 -23.80 -2.30 3.87
CA ARG A 798 -23.02 -1.71 4.98
C ARG A 798 -23.88 -1.38 6.20
N SER A 799 -25.19 -1.59 6.13
CA SER A 799 -26.16 -1.20 7.16
C SER A 799 -26.80 -2.37 7.89
N THR A 800 -26.39 -3.59 7.60
CA THR A 800 -26.84 -4.83 8.27
C THR A 800 -25.65 -5.72 8.64
N ASN A 801 -25.78 -6.47 9.73
CA ASN A 801 -24.82 -7.51 10.14
C ASN A 801 -25.21 -8.89 9.63
N ASP A 802 -26.37 -9.04 8.98
CA ASP A 802 -26.80 -10.30 8.40
C ASP A 802 -25.94 -10.64 7.18
N GLN A 803 -25.13 -11.69 7.31
CA GLN A 803 -24.14 -12.04 6.30
C GLN A 803 -24.80 -12.61 5.04
N GLU A 804 -25.90 -13.33 5.14
CA GLU A 804 -26.63 -13.91 4.01
C GLU A 804 -27.30 -12.78 3.19
N GLU A 805 -27.97 -11.85 3.88
CA GLU A 805 -28.55 -10.66 3.26
C GLU A 805 -27.48 -9.79 2.57
N ARG A 806 -26.31 -9.62 3.20
CA ARG A 806 -25.18 -8.90 2.60
C ARG A 806 -24.61 -9.61 1.38
N ALA A 807 -24.56 -10.96 1.40
CA ALA A 807 -24.09 -11.72 0.25
C ALA A 807 -24.97 -11.50 -0.97
N ASP A 808 -26.29 -11.57 -0.80
CA ASP A 808 -27.25 -11.35 -1.87
C ASP A 808 -27.12 -9.92 -2.45
N MET A 809 -27.02 -8.91 -1.59
CA MET A 809 -26.81 -7.52 -2.01
C MET A 809 -25.50 -7.33 -2.79
N TYR A 810 -24.40 -7.94 -2.34
CA TYR A 810 -23.11 -7.84 -3.04
C TYR A 810 -23.12 -8.61 -4.37
N GLN A 811 -23.81 -9.74 -4.47
CA GLN A 811 -23.94 -10.48 -5.73
C GLN A 811 -24.73 -9.67 -6.77
N GLU A 812 -25.84 -9.03 -6.36
CA GLU A 812 -26.59 -8.14 -7.23
C GLU A 812 -25.74 -6.89 -7.63
N ALA A 813 -25.03 -6.29 -6.67
CA ALA A 813 -24.13 -5.15 -6.91
C ALA A 813 -23.01 -5.50 -7.91
N MET A 814 -22.41 -6.69 -7.79
CA MET A 814 -21.41 -7.17 -8.75
C MET A 814 -21.99 -7.30 -10.16
N GLY A 815 -23.24 -7.73 -10.29
CA GLY A 815 -23.96 -7.74 -11.56
C GLY A 815 -24.00 -6.36 -12.23
N TYR A 816 -24.28 -5.30 -11.46
CA TYR A 816 -24.25 -3.92 -11.99
C TYR A 816 -22.86 -3.41 -12.33
N ILE A 817 -21.81 -3.83 -11.59
CA ILE A 817 -20.42 -3.53 -11.96
C ILE A 817 -20.09 -4.10 -13.34
N LEU A 818 -20.48 -5.34 -13.58
CA LEU A 818 -20.28 -6.01 -14.86
C LEU A 818 -21.12 -5.34 -15.98
N ASP A 819 -22.35 -4.92 -15.69
CA ASP A 819 -23.20 -4.23 -16.65
C ASP A 819 -22.63 -2.88 -17.10
N LEU A 820 -21.92 -2.17 -16.23
CA LEU A 820 -21.21 -0.93 -16.57
C LEU A 820 -19.99 -1.16 -17.48
N ALA A 821 -19.54 -2.42 -17.62
CA ALA A 821 -18.42 -2.84 -18.47
C ALA A 821 -17.14 -2.04 -18.22
N ILE A 822 -16.77 -1.91 -16.96
CA ILE A 822 -15.55 -1.17 -16.54
C ILE A 822 -14.52 -2.09 -15.90
N GLU A 823 -14.92 -3.29 -15.49
CA GLU A 823 -14.04 -4.32 -14.96
C GLU A 823 -14.36 -5.67 -15.59
N LEU A 824 -13.32 -6.37 -16.03
CA LEU A 824 -13.38 -7.76 -16.46
C LEU A 824 -12.55 -8.59 -15.47
N PRO A 825 -13.18 -9.41 -14.62
CA PRO A 825 -12.48 -10.36 -13.76
C PRO A 825 -11.70 -11.37 -14.63
N VAL A 826 -10.50 -11.76 -14.22
CA VAL A 826 -9.66 -12.64 -15.04
C VAL A 826 -9.28 -13.91 -14.30
N TYR A 827 -8.53 -13.80 -13.20
CA TYR A 827 -8.03 -14.98 -12.49
C TYR A 827 -7.85 -14.70 -10.99
N GLN A 828 -7.95 -15.76 -10.22
CA GLN A 828 -7.40 -15.81 -8.85
C GLN A 828 -6.32 -16.88 -8.79
N ARG A 829 -5.22 -16.58 -8.12
CA ARG A 829 -4.08 -17.47 -8.00
C ARG A 829 -3.84 -17.90 -6.55
N SER A 830 -3.07 -18.95 -6.38
CA SER A 830 -2.51 -19.32 -5.08
C SER A 830 -1.26 -18.49 -4.76
N VAL A 831 -0.69 -18.69 -3.59
CA VAL A 831 0.67 -18.27 -3.21
C VAL A 831 1.51 -19.54 -3.05
N LEU A 832 2.74 -19.52 -3.58
CA LEU A 832 3.72 -20.58 -3.41
C LEU A 832 4.71 -20.17 -2.32
N TYR A 833 4.82 -21.00 -1.31
CA TYR A 833 5.85 -20.90 -0.28
C TYR A 833 6.85 -22.03 -0.45
N ALA A 834 8.14 -21.73 -0.30
CA ALA A 834 9.16 -22.76 -0.30
C ALA A 834 10.20 -22.51 0.82
N TYR A 835 10.58 -23.57 1.50
CA TYR A 835 11.55 -23.50 2.58
C TYR A 835 12.42 -24.75 2.66
N ASN A 836 13.53 -24.65 3.40
CA ASN A 836 14.44 -25.77 3.64
C ASN A 836 14.12 -26.48 4.97
N SER A 837 13.56 -27.69 4.91
CA SER A 837 13.19 -28.49 6.09
C SER A 837 14.39 -29.00 6.91
N LYS A 838 15.61 -28.92 6.35
CA LYS A 838 16.85 -29.17 7.12
C LYS A 838 17.24 -27.96 7.99
N VAL A 839 16.65 -26.80 7.73
CA VAL A 839 16.88 -25.56 8.49
C VAL A 839 15.69 -25.24 9.37
N ILE A 840 14.48 -25.34 8.84
CA ILE A 840 13.23 -25.04 9.56
C ILE A 840 12.55 -26.35 9.95
N LYS A 841 12.22 -26.50 11.22
CA LYS A 841 11.45 -27.62 11.73
C LYS A 841 10.03 -27.54 11.22
N THR A 842 9.65 -28.37 10.24
CA THR A 842 8.35 -28.37 9.60
C THR A 842 7.17 -28.40 10.59
N SER A 843 7.30 -29.16 11.70
CA SER A 843 6.26 -29.24 12.73
C SER A 843 6.07 -27.97 13.58
N SER A 844 6.96 -26.99 13.44
CA SER A 844 6.83 -25.68 14.11
C SER A 844 6.08 -24.64 13.25
N LEU A 845 5.80 -24.98 12.00
CA LEU A 845 4.95 -24.15 11.12
C LEU A 845 3.47 -24.51 11.34
N PRO A 846 2.55 -23.56 11.15
CA PRO A 846 1.11 -23.82 11.16
C PRO A 846 0.75 -24.97 10.21
N LYS A 847 -0.12 -25.87 10.62
CA LYS A 847 -0.57 -27.01 9.79
C LYS A 847 -1.60 -26.59 8.77
N ASP A 848 -2.44 -25.64 9.13
CA ASP A 848 -3.61 -25.23 8.38
C ASP A 848 -3.39 -23.80 7.84
N ILE A 849 -2.52 -23.68 6.83
CA ILE A 849 -2.42 -22.42 6.07
C ILE A 849 -3.68 -22.25 5.21
N ASN A 850 -4.11 -21.02 5.09
CA ASN A 850 -5.33 -20.66 4.38
C ASN A 850 -5.14 -19.28 3.71
N PRO A 851 -6.08 -18.76 2.91
CA PRO A 851 -5.93 -17.48 2.23
C PRO A 851 -5.65 -16.28 3.16
N TYR A 852 -6.00 -16.40 4.43
CA TYR A 852 -5.83 -15.34 5.44
C TYR A 852 -4.62 -15.57 6.36
N SER A 853 -3.90 -16.66 6.20
CA SER A 853 -2.73 -16.98 7.02
C SER A 853 -1.59 -17.56 6.20
N SER A 854 -0.38 -17.13 6.52
CA SER A 854 0.85 -17.65 5.94
C SER A 854 1.55 -18.64 6.87
N PRO A 855 2.50 -19.45 6.37
CA PRO A 855 3.32 -20.30 7.22
C PRO A 855 4.12 -19.54 8.29
N LEU A 856 4.27 -18.21 8.18
CA LEU A 856 5.03 -17.39 9.12
C LEU A 856 4.18 -16.47 9.99
N ASP A 857 2.85 -16.58 9.98
CA ASP A 857 1.98 -15.71 10.80
C ASP A 857 2.27 -15.82 12.29
N ARG A 858 2.66 -17.00 12.75
CA ARG A 858 3.12 -17.23 14.13
C ARG A 858 4.64 -17.45 14.15
N ILE A 859 5.39 -16.54 13.53
CA ILE A 859 6.84 -16.64 13.34
C ILE A 859 7.60 -16.84 14.67
N TRP A 860 7.03 -16.44 15.79
CA TRP A 860 7.61 -16.67 17.13
C TRP A 860 7.62 -18.14 17.55
N GLU A 861 6.80 -19.00 16.94
CA GLU A 861 6.75 -20.43 17.20
C GLU A 861 7.72 -21.23 16.32
N VAL A 862 8.24 -20.62 15.26
CA VAL A 862 9.15 -21.28 14.32
C VAL A 862 10.45 -21.66 15.02
N GLU A 863 10.87 -22.93 14.80
CA GLU A 863 12.09 -23.51 15.36
C GLU A 863 13.05 -23.95 14.24
N PHE A 864 14.34 -23.91 14.53
CA PHE A 864 15.30 -24.59 13.66
C PHE A 864 15.13 -26.11 13.75
N ALA A 865 15.38 -26.78 12.63
CA ALA A 865 15.55 -28.23 12.63
C ALA A 865 16.78 -28.61 13.47
N GLY A 866 16.68 -29.65 14.25
CA GLY A 866 17.75 -30.11 15.14
C GLY A 866 18.91 -30.73 14.37
#